data_f3d75278fae77a808c0cfee237763530
#
_entry.id   f3d75278fae77a808c0cfee237763530
#
_cell.length_a   1.000
_cell.length_b   1.000
_cell.length_c   1.000
_cell.angle_alpha   90.00
_cell.angle_beta   90.00
_cell.angle_gamma   90.00
#
_symmetry.space_group_name_H-M   'P 1'
#
loop_
_entity.id
_entity.type
_entity.pdbx_description
1 polymer ?
#
loop_
_entity_poly.entity_id
_entity_poly.type
_entity_poly.pdbx_seq_one_letter_code
_entity_poly.pdbx_strand_id
1 'polypeptide(L)'
;MTTDTGNGLDTGMQRDTGLNCAGGTLCGTPVMCCAAGNECIGGACLPTCATGVRCGADSSVCCGSGQVCLSNACASPTVTCGDSYDCEPGEFCEPTIGRCLPQPVGGPTCVYTPTFGILDPVIERSWETQQVISIPVVADLDADGTPEIVVSTTQMDGASFQGGRIVVLDGASPGATFLEEVAPIPHNPPLTYGSHGRTSIAVGDVSGDARPDIVYIARSASSRSLVVAIGLDDQGGVELHWTSFTQATPGDSPTPYGIAAAADANGAVTLANFDDDPMAEVVVGAMIFDHDGRLIWDAGTNGSGANFGTNSGYSGGIAVVADLDADGTPELISGRNAYQVAWTPASTGVLASATVTPFWVAAGNDGYPAVADLDGDGTPEVVLVASRQVILLNGQTGDLWCVAAGQCSTPLNIPGGASTNRGGPPTIADFDGDGRAEIGVAGGFSYSVYDVYRPGEDLVYPNGDPAPAPGALYVRWSSTTQDTSSNSTGSSVFDFEGDGAAEVVYADECFLRVYSGTNGVLQLQEPSTSATIHEYPLVVDADGDGNSEILLVANDAGAAGNCGAGVPTRRGLFMYGDTNDAWVPTRRVWTQHAYHVTNASSAGNVPLDELPNWLQPRLNNARQNVQGDGVFNAPDVAVDLSVGLASCPDTHQLRARVTNLGALGVYMGVPVRFERTTGGTVTLLGTAATTMPLLPGQSEVVTFDAPALEVDQDYRVIVDFDDAGAVDDVVNECDENNNANEASGARCDFFE
;
A
#
# COMPACT_ATOMS: atom_id res chain seq x y z
N MET A 1 14.19 -61.14 67.75
CA MET A 1 15.41 -60.99 68.57
C MET A 1 16.52 -60.64 67.58
N THR A 2 17.07 -59.60 67.58
CA THR A 2 17.69 -58.53 68.25
C THR A 2 18.03 -57.43 67.22
N THR A 3 17.58 -56.29 67.43
CA THR A 3 18.09 -54.95 67.33
C THR A 3 19.57 -54.83 66.95
N ASP A 4 19.91 -54.08 65.98
CA ASP A 4 20.99 -53.13 66.09
C ASP A 4 20.72 -51.81 65.34
N THR A 5 20.92 -50.75 66.08
CA THR A 5 20.80 -49.35 65.69
C THR A 5 22.14 -48.84 65.21
N GLY A 6 22.19 -48.30 64.04
CA GLY A 6 23.36 -47.59 63.51
C GLY A 6 22.96 -46.33 62.75
N ASN A 7 23.01 -45.20 63.44
CA ASN A 7 22.99 -43.87 62.83
C ASN A 7 24.22 -43.63 61.96
N GLY A 8 24.05 -43.46 60.68
CA GLY A 8 25.05 -42.99 59.76
C GLY A 8 24.39 -41.90 58.88
N LEU A 9 24.71 -40.69 59.15
CA LEU A 9 24.49 -39.57 58.22
C LEU A 9 25.34 -39.83 56.97
N ASP A 10 24.71 -40.40 55.95
CA ASP A 10 25.32 -40.48 54.64
C ASP A 10 24.79 -39.32 53.81
N THR A 11 25.64 -38.32 53.66
CA THR A 11 25.48 -37.27 52.69
C THR A 11 25.77 -37.92 51.34
N GLY A 12 24.73 -38.57 50.79
CA GLY A 12 24.83 -39.17 49.47
C GLY A 12 24.96 -38.12 48.39
N MET A 13 26.20 -37.93 47.95
CA MET A 13 26.47 -37.48 46.61
C MET A 13 25.72 -38.37 45.64
N GLN A 14 24.77 -37.81 44.93
CA GLN A 14 24.15 -38.46 43.79
C GLN A 14 25.26 -38.62 42.74
N ARG A 15 25.79 -39.83 42.64
CA ARG A 15 26.64 -40.22 41.51
C ARG A 15 25.82 -40.02 40.25
N ASP A 16 26.39 -39.26 39.33
CA ASP A 16 25.98 -39.23 37.94
C ASP A 16 25.93 -40.68 37.43
N THR A 17 24.77 -41.27 37.42
CA THR A 17 24.52 -42.52 36.71
C THR A 17 24.48 -42.15 35.26
N GLY A 18 25.61 -42.30 34.56
CA GLY A 18 25.70 -42.09 33.10
C GLY A 18 24.55 -42.81 32.41
N LEU A 19 23.44 -42.13 32.22
CA LEU A 19 22.28 -42.60 31.48
C LEU A 19 22.68 -42.69 30.00
N ASN A 20 23.12 -43.87 29.62
CA ASN A 20 23.38 -44.20 28.22
C ASN A 20 22.03 -44.48 27.57
N CYS A 21 21.49 -43.51 26.88
CA CYS A 21 20.28 -43.67 26.08
C CYS A 21 20.62 -44.46 24.81
N ALA A 22 20.61 -45.78 24.88
CA ALA A 22 20.84 -46.64 23.71
C ALA A 22 19.79 -46.35 22.63
N GLY A 23 20.14 -45.50 21.63
CA GLY A 23 19.29 -45.11 20.49
C GLY A 23 18.27 -44.00 20.76
N GLY A 24 18.33 -43.30 21.90
CA GLY A 24 17.46 -42.19 22.27
C GLY A 24 18.22 -40.89 22.57
N THR A 25 17.51 -39.79 22.77
CA THR A 25 18.03 -38.45 23.08
C THR A 25 17.87 -38.16 24.58
N LEU A 26 18.88 -37.57 25.23
CA LEU A 26 18.79 -37.08 26.61
C LEU A 26 17.94 -35.79 26.65
N CYS A 27 17.03 -35.68 27.63
CA CYS A 27 16.04 -34.62 27.68
C CYS A 27 15.70 -34.21 29.12
N GLY A 28 15.52 -32.95 29.35
CA GLY A 28 14.93 -32.37 30.55
C GLY A 28 15.80 -32.30 31.80
N THR A 29 15.26 -31.67 32.85
CA THR A 29 15.81 -31.62 34.20
C THR A 29 14.72 -32.06 35.21
N PRO A 30 14.77 -33.25 35.84
CA PRO A 30 15.86 -34.21 35.77
C PRO A 30 16.02 -34.88 34.40
N VAL A 31 17.26 -35.21 34.04
CA VAL A 31 17.59 -35.81 32.74
C VAL A 31 16.88 -37.15 32.56
N MET A 32 16.11 -37.29 31.49
CA MET A 32 15.44 -38.53 31.08
C MET A 32 15.87 -38.93 29.67
N CYS A 33 15.71 -40.20 29.32
CA CYS A 33 15.92 -40.67 27.95
C CYS A 33 14.61 -40.69 27.18
N CYS A 34 14.55 -39.95 26.08
CA CYS A 34 13.47 -40.11 25.11
C CYS A 34 13.64 -41.43 24.36
N ALA A 35 12.56 -42.21 24.23
CA ALA A 35 12.55 -43.44 23.45
C ALA A 35 12.81 -43.16 21.96
N ALA A 36 13.27 -44.17 21.22
CA ALA A 36 13.40 -44.05 19.76
C ALA A 36 12.07 -43.63 19.10
N GLY A 37 12.12 -42.64 18.21
CA GLY A 37 10.92 -42.03 17.60
C GLY A 37 10.37 -40.83 18.37
N ASN A 38 11.03 -40.43 19.48
CA ASN A 38 10.74 -39.19 20.19
C ASN A 38 11.94 -38.25 20.13
N GLU A 39 11.67 -36.97 20.14
CA GLU A 39 12.64 -35.87 20.20
C GLU A 39 12.47 -35.08 21.50
N CYS A 40 13.54 -34.39 21.92
CA CYS A 40 13.50 -33.56 23.11
C CYS A 40 13.09 -32.14 22.74
N ILE A 41 11.94 -31.71 23.19
CA ILE A 41 11.41 -30.35 22.97
C ILE A 41 11.04 -29.77 24.33
N GLY A 42 11.59 -28.61 24.68
CA GLY A 42 11.29 -27.90 25.92
C GLY A 42 11.50 -28.76 27.20
N GLY A 43 12.45 -29.72 27.17
CA GLY A 43 12.68 -30.64 28.28
C GLY A 43 11.68 -31.80 28.37
N ALA A 44 10.75 -31.94 27.44
CA ALA A 44 9.81 -33.07 27.31
C ALA A 44 10.14 -33.96 26.12
N CYS A 45 9.88 -35.27 26.23
CA CYS A 45 10.00 -36.20 25.14
C CYS A 45 8.71 -36.27 24.34
N LEU A 46 8.72 -35.72 23.15
CA LEU A 46 7.57 -35.70 22.25
C LEU A 46 7.80 -36.57 21.02
N PRO A 47 6.77 -37.20 20.43
CA PRO A 47 6.90 -37.98 19.20
C PRO A 47 7.54 -37.12 18.09
N THR A 48 8.41 -37.72 17.28
CA THR A 48 9.02 -37.04 16.13
C THR A 48 7.95 -36.53 15.19
N CYS A 49 8.00 -35.25 14.86
CA CYS A 49 7.05 -34.60 13.94
C CYS A 49 7.54 -34.76 12.50
N ALA A 50 6.84 -35.55 11.69
CA ALA A 50 7.26 -35.89 10.33
C ALA A 50 7.24 -34.67 9.38
N THR A 51 6.42 -33.68 9.66
CA THR A 51 6.33 -32.42 8.88
C THR A 51 7.33 -31.37 9.36
N GLY A 52 7.90 -31.56 10.55
CA GLY A 52 8.74 -30.57 11.22
C GLY A 52 7.97 -29.41 11.88
N VAL A 53 6.70 -29.21 11.54
CA VAL A 53 5.89 -28.12 12.07
C VAL A 53 5.20 -28.55 13.37
N ARG A 54 5.66 -28.01 14.49
CA ARG A 54 5.06 -28.20 15.81
C ARG A 54 4.24 -27.02 16.24
N CYS A 55 3.19 -27.27 17.02
CA CYS A 55 2.20 -26.30 17.42
C CYS A 55 1.70 -26.59 18.84
N GLY A 56 1.03 -25.59 19.44
CA GLY A 56 0.59 -25.63 20.82
C GLY A 56 1.63 -25.06 21.78
N ALA A 57 1.19 -24.51 22.90
CA ALA A 57 2.02 -23.84 23.90
C ALA A 57 3.18 -24.74 24.44
N ASP A 58 3.02 -26.05 24.40
CA ASP A 58 4.03 -27.06 24.80
C ASP A 58 4.68 -27.73 23.60
N SER A 59 4.43 -27.29 22.36
CA SER A 59 4.89 -27.89 21.10
C SER A 59 4.48 -29.39 20.93
N SER A 60 3.42 -29.82 21.60
CA SER A 60 2.97 -31.21 21.61
C SER A 60 2.21 -31.62 20.34
N VAL A 61 1.65 -30.68 19.62
CA VAL A 61 0.87 -30.92 18.40
C VAL A 61 1.79 -30.93 17.19
N CYS A 62 1.72 -31.99 16.37
CA CYS A 62 2.38 -32.02 15.06
C CYS A 62 1.36 -31.69 13.97
N CYS A 63 1.58 -30.63 13.24
CA CYS A 63 0.70 -30.21 12.14
C CYS A 63 0.83 -31.14 10.93
N GLY A 64 -0.24 -31.29 10.16
CA GLY A 64 -0.27 -32.06 8.92
C GLY A 64 0.63 -31.47 7.83
N SER A 65 0.81 -32.22 6.74
CA SER A 65 1.55 -31.72 5.58
C SER A 65 0.87 -30.49 4.98
N GLY A 66 1.63 -29.41 4.78
CA GLY A 66 1.14 -28.14 4.24
C GLY A 66 0.38 -27.26 5.25
N GLN A 67 0.28 -27.69 6.51
CA GLN A 67 -0.26 -26.85 7.57
C GLN A 67 0.87 -26.08 8.26
N VAL A 68 0.52 -24.91 8.77
CA VAL A 68 1.37 -24.07 9.62
C VAL A 68 0.83 -24.01 11.04
N CYS A 69 1.65 -23.60 11.99
CA CYS A 69 1.17 -23.26 13.33
C CYS A 69 0.71 -21.80 13.33
N LEU A 70 -0.50 -21.56 13.80
CA LEU A 70 -1.07 -20.24 13.95
C LEU A 70 -1.76 -20.17 15.32
N SER A 71 -1.28 -19.29 16.20
CA SER A 71 -1.87 -19.09 17.54
C SER A 71 -2.12 -20.40 18.31
N ASN A 72 -1.11 -21.29 18.34
CA ASN A 72 -1.14 -22.61 18.99
C ASN A 72 -2.09 -23.65 18.35
N ALA A 73 -2.64 -23.41 17.19
CA ALA A 73 -3.45 -24.34 16.40
C ALA A 73 -2.86 -24.57 15.01
N CYS A 74 -3.04 -25.76 14.45
CA CYS A 74 -2.64 -26.01 13.06
C CYS A 74 -3.65 -25.40 12.10
N ALA A 75 -3.21 -24.50 11.25
CA ALA A 75 -4.00 -23.87 10.19
C ALA A 75 -3.52 -24.33 8.80
N SER A 76 -4.42 -24.33 7.84
CA SER A 76 -4.08 -24.63 6.44
C SER A 76 -4.07 -23.31 5.68
N PRO A 77 -2.91 -22.86 5.15
CA PRO A 77 -2.88 -21.70 4.27
C PRO A 77 -3.76 -21.93 3.03
N THR A 78 -4.45 -20.90 2.59
CA THR A 78 -5.35 -20.96 1.44
C THR A 78 -4.65 -20.46 0.17
N VAL A 79 -5.06 -19.35 -0.39
CA VAL A 79 -4.52 -18.80 -1.63
C VAL A 79 -3.19 -18.04 -1.39
N THR A 80 -2.45 -17.78 -2.46
CA THR A 80 -1.30 -16.88 -2.44
C THR A 80 -1.80 -15.45 -2.36
N CYS A 81 -1.12 -14.61 -1.61
CA CYS A 81 -1.49 -13.21 -1.41
C CYS A 81 -0.27 -12.28 -1.42
N GLY A 82 -0.45 -11.09 -1.89
CA GLY A 82 0.46 -9.96 -1.70
C GLY A 82 -0.04 -9.03 -0.59
N ASP A 83 -1.36 -8.92 -0.45
CA ASP A 83 -2.01 -8.21 0.66
C ASP A 83 -3.32 -8.91 1.10
N SER A 84 -3.98 -8.38 2.15
CA SER A 84 -5.18 -9.02 2.70
C SER A 84 -6.42 -8.90 1.80
N TYR A 85 -6.39 -8.10 0.74
CA TYR A 85 -7.50 -8.03 -0.22
C TYR A 85 -7.50 -9.19 -1.23
N ASP A 86 -6.41 -9.95 -1.31
CA ASP A 86 -6.37 -11.21 -2.05
C ASP A 86 -7.04 -12.37 -1.29
N CYS A 87 -7.40 -12.16 -0.02
CA CYS A 87 -7.91 -13.20 0.88
C CYS A 87 -9.43 -13.16 0.99
N GLU A 88 -10.04 -14.31 1.32
CA GLU A 88 -11.46 -14.37 1.60
C GLU A 88 -11.82 -13.63 2.90
N PRO A 89 -13.04 -13.11 3.05
CA PRO A 89 -13.46 -12.43 4.26
C PRO A 89 -13.25 -13.28 5.53
N GLY A 90 -12.56 -12.72 6.52
CA GLY A 90 -12.17 -13.42 7.76
C GLY A 90 -10.82 -14.13 7.68
N GLU A 91 -10.08 -13.93 6.61
CA GLU A 91 -8.67 -14.28 6.46
C GLU A 91 -7.81 -13.00 6.41
N PHE A 92 -6.51 -13.15 6.62
CA PHE A 92 -5.51 -12.10 6.40
C PHE A 92 -4.32 -12.66 5.63
N CYS A 93 -3.61 -11.80 4.92
CA CYS A 93 -2.36 -12.20 4.28
C CYS A 93 -1.23 -12.26 5.32
N GLU A 94 -0.62 -13.43 5.47
CA GLU A 94 0.58 -13.60 6.29
C GLU A 94 1.82 -13.34 5.41
N PRO A 95 2.48 -12.20 5.56
CA PRO A 95 3.50 -11.74 4.62
C PRO A 95 4.73 -12.64 4.60
N THR A 96 5.08 -13.27 5.71
CA THR A 96 6.28 -14.13 5.81
C THR A 96 6.21 -15.41 4.97
N ILE A 97 5.01 -15.81 4.56
CA ILE A 97 4.77 -16.98 3.69
C ILE A 97 4.00 -16.63 2.41
N GLY A 98 3.51 -15.39 2.26
CA GLY A 98 2.73 -14.94 1.12
C GLY A 98 1.45 -15.76 0.91
N ARG A 99 0.74 -16.10 1.98
CA ARG A 99 -0.46 -16.96 1.96
C ARG A 99 -1.52 -16.46 2.91
N CYS A 100 -2.76 -16.57 2.51
CA CYS A 100 -3.89 -16.26 3.39
C CYS A 100 -4.04 -17.27 4.52
N LEU A 101 -4.25 -16.75 5.73
CA LEU A 101 -4.52 -17.50 6.95
C LEU A 101 -5.82 -17.00 7.60
N PRO A 102 -6.57 -17.89 8.25
CA PRO A 102 -7.79 -17.47 8.94
C PRO A 102 -7.47 -16.57 10.14
N GLN A 103 -8.26 -15.52 10.34
CA GLN A 103 -8.18 -14.71 11.56
C GLN A 103 -8.45 -15.59 12.80
N PRO A 104 -7.70 -15.40 13.89
CA PRO A 104 -7.94 -16.12 15.15
C PRO A 104 -9.38 -15.91 15.64
N VAL A 105 -10.01 -16.98 16.10
CA VAL A 105 -11.38 -16.91 16.65
C VAL A 105 -11.40 -16.03 17.91
N GLY A 106 -12.13 -14.92 17.87
CA GLY A 106 -12.17 -13.93 18.96
C GLY A 106 -11.31 -12.69 18.70
N GLY A 107 -10.71 -12.61 17.52
CA GLY A 107 -9.77 -11.56 17.13
C GLY A 107 -8.32 -11.84 17.59
N PRO A 108 -7.34 -11.11 17.06
CA PRO A 108 -5.96 -11.23 17.49
C PRO A 108 -5.81 -10.79 18.95
N THR A 109 -4.97 -11.51 19.71
CA THR A 109 -4.67 -11.16 21.11
C THR A 109 -3.44 -10.23 21.22
N CYS A 110 -2.72 -10.06 20.12
CA CYS A 110 -1.55 -9.24 19.99
C CYS A 110 -1.79 -8.28 18.82
N VAL A 111 -1.99 -7.03 19.12
CA VAL A 111 -2.19 -5.96 18.15
C VAL A 111 -1.24 -4.82 18.49
N TYR A 112 -0.63 -4.24 17.48
CA TYR A 112 0.08 -2.98 17.58
C TYR A 112 -0.77 -1.89 16.93
N THR A 113 -1.18 -0.92 17.72
CA THR A 113 -1.84 0.28 17.22
C THR A 113 -0.90 1.44 17.41
N PRO A 114 -0.41 2.05 16.33
CA PRO A 114 0.47 3.20 16.45
C PRO A 114 -0.15 4.30 17.32
N THR A 115 0.62 4.87 18.21
CA THR A 115 0.20 6.01 19.00
C THR A 115 1.18 7.15 18.79
N PHE A 116 0.80 8.08 17.95
CA PHE A 116 1.56 9.31 17.78
C PHE A 116 0.68 10.52 18.08
N GLY A 117 1.27 11.56 18.69
CA GLY A 117 0.51 12.76 19.07
C GLY A 117 0.46 13.80 17.97
N ILE A 118 1.35 13.74 17.01
CA ILE A 118 1.49 14.62 15.85
C ILE A 118 2.20 13.85 14.74
N LEU A 119 1.88 14.18 13.49
CA LEU A 119 2.67 13.72 12.36
C LEU A 119 4.07 14.33 12.39
N ASP A 120 5.11 13.52 12.43
CA ASP A 120 6.53 13.95 12.47
C ASP A 120 7.31 13.35 11.29
N PRO A 121 7.04 13.82 10.06
CA PRO A 121 7.60 13.23 8.85
C PRO A 121 9.09 13.51 8.71
N VAL A 122 9.79 12.54 8.20
CA VAL A 122 11.17 12.66 7.73
C VAL A 122 11.24 12.35 6.23
N ILE A 123 12.13 13.01 5.50
CA ILE A 123 12.43 12.60 4.13
C ILE A 123 13.37 11.42 4.20
N GLU A 124 12.89 10.25 3.86
CA GLU A 124 13.68 9.04 3.79
C GLU A 124 14.50 8.98 2.53
N ARG A 125 13.84 9.24 1.40
CA ARG A 125 14.48 9.21 0.08
C ARG A 125 14.03 10.35 -0.80
N SER A 126 14.87 10.76 -1.73
CA SER A 126 14.52 11.75 -2.76
C SER A 126 15.21 11.47 -4.09
N TRP A 127 14.57 11.92 -5.17
CA TRP A 127 15.14 11.97 -6.51
C TRP A 127 14.89 13.34 -7.12
N GLU A 128 15.93 14.16 -7.28
CA GLU A 128 15.82 15.58 -7.63
C GLU A 128 16.39 15.91 -9.02
N THR A 129 16.50 14.89 -9.89
CA THR A 129 17.19 15.04 -11.18
C THR A 129 16.40 15.86 -12.19
N GLN A 130 15.08 15.67 -12.26
CA GLN A 130 14.16 16.35 -13.18
C GLN A 130 12.88 16.76 -12.47
N GLN A 131 12.08 17.58 -13.15
CA GLN A 131 10.79 18.01 -12.63
C GLN A 131 9.71 16.96 -12.89
N VAL A 132 8.80 16.79 -11.95
CA VAL A 132 7.62 15.93 -12.07
C VAL A 132 6.38 16.77 -11.82
N ILE A 133 5.35 16.61 -12.68
CA ILE A 133 4.14 17.42 -12.69
C ILE A 133 2.88 16.57 -12.94
N SER A 134 2.98 15.28 -12.74
CA SER A 134 1.89 14.30 -12.75
C SER A 134 2.06 13.39 -11.56
N ILE A 135 1.01 12.68 -11.16
CA ILE A 135 1.11 11.71 -10.09
C ILE A 135 2.14 10.63 -10.45
N PRO A 136 2.89 10.10 -9.47
CA PRO A 136 3.62 8.85 -9.64
C PRO A 136 2.63 7.68 -9.68
N VAL A 137 3.09 6.49 -10.05
CA VAL A 137 2.39 5.23 -9.82
C VAL A 137 3.35 4.26 -9.16
N VAL A 138 2.81 3.29 -8.42
CA VAL A 138 3.59 2.34 -7.63
C VAL A 138 3.06 0.94 -7.89
N ALA A 139 3.94 0.02 -8.27
CA ALA A 139 3.66 -1.40 -8.43
C ALA A 139 4.97 -2.20 -8.51
N ASP A 140 4.93 -3.49 -8.20
CA ASP A 140 6.04 -4.43 -8.41
C ASP A 140 6.07 -4.82 -9.90
N LEU A 141 6.92 -4.13 -10.68
CA LEU A 141 6.97 -4.26 -12.16
C LEU A 141 7.79 -5.46 -12.63
N ASP A 142 8.71 -5.95 -11.83
CA ASP A 142 9.59 -7.06 -12.20
C ASP A 142 9.34 -8.33 -11.39
N ALA A 143 8.37 -8.29 -10.47
CA ALA A 143 7.94 -9.38 -9.61
C ALA A 143 9.04 -9.86 -8.64
N ASP A 144 9.88 -8.94 -8.15
CA ASP A 144 10.91 -9.24 -7.15
C ASP A 144 10.40 -9.11 -5.70
N GLY A 145 9.18 -8.55 -5.52
CA GLY A 145 8.50 -8.34 -4.24
C GLY A 145 8.71 -6.96 -3.64
N THR A 146 9.47 -6.10 -4.31
CA THR A 146 9.70 -4.70 -3.95
C THR A 146 8.96 -3.80 -4.95
N PRO A 147 8.22 -2.79 -4.51
CA PRO A 147 7.53 -1.92 -5.47
C PRO A 147 8.47 -0.94 -6.15
N GLU A 148 8.26 -0.69 -7.44
CA GLU A 148 8.85 0.40 -8.18
C GLU A 148 7.95 1.61 -8.18
N ILE A 149 8.59 2.80 -8.18
CA ILE A 149 7.92 4.09 -8.32
C ILE A 149 8.17 4.63 -9.72
N VAL A 150 7.11 4.78 -10.50
CA VAL A 150 7.21 5.28 -11.87
C VAL A 150 6.79 6.74 -11.95
N VAL A 151 7.63 7.59 -12.52
CA VAL A 151 7.34 9.01 -12.72
C VAL A 151 7.46 9.43 -14.17
N SER A 152 6.53 10.28 -14.62
CA SER A 152 6.63 11.00 -15.90
C SER A 152 7.24 12.36 -15.67
N THR A 153 8.45 12.56 -16.22
CA THR A 153 9.19 13.81 -16.02
C THR A 153 8.81 14.86 -17.06
N THR A 154 9.10 16.10 -16.77
CA THR A 154 8.97 17.21 -17.72
C THR A 154 10.23 18.07 -17.74
N GLN A 155 10.46 18.72 -18.88
CA GLN A 155 11.47 19.78 -19.01
C GLN A 155 10.76 21.10 -19.17
N MET A 156 11.30 22.15 -18.57
CA MET A 156 10.80 23.51 -18.73
C MET A 156 11.66 24.27 -19.75
N ASP A 157 11.00 24.91 -20.71
CA ASP A 157 11.63 25.93 -21.58
C ASP A 157 10.86 27.23 -21.39
N GLY A 158 11.37 28.08 -20.51
CA GLY A 158 10.67 29.26 -20.05
C GLY A 158 9.38 28.90 -19.27
N ALA A 159 8.23 29.30 -19.76
CA ALA A 159 6.92 28.99 -19.19
C ALA A 159 6.25 27.77 -19.88
N SER A 160 6.92 27.10 -20.78
CA SER A 160 6.35 26.00 -21.57
C SER A 160 6.88 24.65 -21.09
N PHE A 161 5.96 23.73 -20.79
CA PHE A 161 6.30 22.34 -20.49
C PHE A 161 6.71 21.63 -21.78
N GLN A 162 7.83 20.96 -21.73
CA GLN A 162 8.34 20.12 -22.82
C GLN A 162 8.13 18.64 -22.50
N GLY A 163 8.26 17.76 -23.49
CA GLY A 163 8.28 16.33 -23.24
C GLY A 163 9.44 15.93 -22.33
N GLY A 164 9.21 14.94 -21.51
CA GLY A 164 10.17 14.34 -20.59
C GLY A 164 10.45 12.88 -20.94
N ARG A 165 10.70 12.09 -19.91
CA ARG A 165 10.90 10.64 -20.01
C ARG A 165 10.12 9.94 -18.90
N ILE A 166 9.85 8.67 -19.07
CA ILE A 166 9.45 7.79 -17.97
C ILE A 166 10.71 7.41 -17.20
N VAL A 167 10.63 7.43 -15.90
CA VAL A 167 11.70 7.01 -14.97
C VAL A 167 11.11 5.99 -14.02
N VAL A 168 11.79 4.88 -13.85
CA VAL A 168 11.48 3.82 -12.90
C VAL A 168 12.51 3.90 -11.78
N LEU A 169 12.05 4.01 -10.54
CA LEU A 169 12.85 4.16 -9.35
C LEU A 169 12.60 2.96 -8.44
N ASP A 170 13.66 2.37 -7.93
CA ASP A 170 13.62 1.31 -6.93
C ASP A 170 13.13 1.88 -5.59
N GLY A 171 11.97 1.44 -5.12
CA GLY A 171 11.35 1.91 -3.87
C GLY A 171 12.22 1.62 -2.65
N ALA A 172 12.85 0.45 -2.58
CA ALA A 172 13.75 0.04 -1.50
C ALA A 172 15.22 0.47 -1.70
N SER A 173 15.46 1.48 -2.54
CA SER A 173 16.80 2.00 -2.81
C SER A 173 17.63 2.17 -1.53
N PRO A 174 18.85 1.67 -1.45
CA PRO A 174 19.68 1.84 -0.26
C PRO A 174 20.13 3.30 -0.08
N GLY A 175 19.81 3.88 1.07
CA GLY A 175 20.18 5.24 1.46
C GLY A 175 19.19 6.31 0.98
N ALA A 176 19.55 7.58 1.16
CA ALA A 176 18.65 8.73 1.04
C ALA A 176 18.34 9.19 -0.40
N THR A 177 18.79 8.48 -1.42
CA THR A 177 18.56 8.85 -2.83
C THR A 177 18.06 7.65 -3.60
N PHE A 178 16.93 7.79 -4.28
CA PHE A 178 16.41 6.75 -5.15
C PHE A 178 17.38 6.42 -6.29
N LEU A 179 17.55 5.14 -6.54
CA LEU A 179 18.24 4.62 -7.72
C LEU A 179 17.28 4.54 -8.90
N GLU A 180 17.76 4.95 -10.08
CA GLU A 180 17.05 4.66 -11.33
C GLU A 180 17.32 3.19 -11.68
N GLU A 181 16.31 2.37 -11.64
CA GLU A 181 16.42 0.93 -11.83
C GLU A 181 16.69 0.55 -13.28
N VAL A 182 16.01 1.20 -14.21
CA VAL A 182 16.20 0.98 -15.63
C VAL A 182 16.94 2.13 -16.29
N ALA A 183 17.79 1.81 -17.24
CA ALA A 183 18.39 2.81 -18.10
C ALA A 183 17.28 3.64 -18.78
N PRO A 184 17.54 4.95 -19.04
CA PRO A 184 16.55 5.80 -19.70
C PRO A 184 16.03 5.11 -20.94
N ILE A 185 14.68 5.01 -21.05
CA ILE A 185 13.99 4.34 -22.15
C ILE A 185 14.57 4.84 -23.46
N PRO A 186 15.18 3.97 -24.28
CA PRO A 186 15.88 4.41 -25.47
C PRO A 186 14.86 5.02 -26.42
N HIS A 187 15.09 6.28 -26.77
CA HIS A 187 14.43 6.90 -27.90
C HIS A 187 14.87 6.14 -29.14
N ASN A 188 14.09 5.16 -29.55
CA ASN A 188 14.40 4.42 -30.78
C ASN A 188 14.14 5.34 -31.99
N PRO A 189 15.18 5.85 -32.67
CA PRO A 189 14.97 6.65 -33.87
C PRO A 189 14.22 5.83 -34.93
N PRO A 190 13.16 6.35 -35.60
CA PRO A 190 12.80 7.76 -35.69
C PRO A 190 11.75 8.28 -34.71
N LEU A 191 11.33 7.51 -33.72
CA LEU A 191 10.24 7.82 -32.84
C LEU A 191 10.80 8.26 -31.47
N THR A 192 10.92 9.55 -31.26
CA THR A 192 11.20 10.13 -29.94
C THR A 192 9.91 10.12 -29.11
N TYR A 193 9.65 9.01 -28.43
CA TYR A 193 8.49 8.89 -27.53
C TYR A 193 8.81 9.40 -26.12
N GLY A 194 9.27 10.64 -26.02
CA GLY A 194 9.30 11.30 -24.72
C GLY A 194 7.90 11.35 -24.14
N SER A 195 7.77 11.18 -22.83
CA SER A 195 6.48 11.31 -22.15
C SER A 195 5.91 12.72 -22.33
N HIS A 196 4.59 12.83 -22.32
CA HIS A 196 3.93 14.11 -22.17
C HIS A 196 3.86 14.42 -20.68
N GLY A 197 4.84 15.10 -20.12
CA GLY A 197 5.09 15.23 -18.69
C GLY A 197 3.94 15.80 -17.84
N ARG A 198 2.83 16.20 -18.43
CA ARG A 198 1.62 16.68 -17.73
C ARG A 198 0.48 15.67 -17.74
N THR A 199 0.70 14.49 -18.27
CA THR A 199 -0.30 13.43 -18.33
C THR A 199 0.04 12.38 -17.27
N SER A 200 -0.95 12.00 -16.46
CA SER A 200 -0.79 10.93 -15.51
C SER A 200 -0.69 9.59 -16.25
N ILE A 201 0.21 8.77 -15.79
CA ILE A 201 0.48 7.42 -16.28
C ILE A 201 -0.42 6.42 -15.57
N ALA A 202 -0.48 5.19 -16.08
CA ALA A 202 -1.12 4.06 -15.40
C ALA A 202 -0.25 2.81 -15.56
N VAL A 203 -0.39 1.87 -14.63
CA VAL A 203 0.26 0.55 -14.68
C VAL A 203 -0.77 -0.56 -14.56
N GLY A 204 -0.55 -1.66 -15.28
CA GLY A 204 -1.36 -2.86 -15.30
C GLY A 204 -0.98 -3.75 -16.48
N ASP A 205 -1.29 -5.03 -16.41
CA ASP A 205 -0.97 -5.98 -17.49
C ASP A 205 -1.81 -5.69 -18.76
N VAL A 206 -1.14 -5.21 -19.80
CA VAL A 206 -1.71 -5.05 -21.15
C VAL A 206 -1.01 -5.93 -22.17
N SER A 207 0.02 -6.67 -21.77
CA SER A 207 0.80 -7.57 -22.63
C SER A 207 0.39 -9.03 -22.50
N GLY A 208 -0.21 -9.42 -21.37
CA GLY A 208 -0.62 -10.79 -21.06
C GLY A 208 0.49 -11.63 -20.43
N ASP A 209 1.53 -11.01 -19.85
CA ASP A 209 2.61 -11.71 -19.15
C ASP A 209 2.41 -11.79 -17.62
N ALA A 210 1.30 -11.23 -17.13
CA ALA A 210 0.87 -11.12 -15.74
C ALA A 210 1.70 -10.17 -14.87
N ARG A 211 2.58 -9.36 -15.46
CA ARG A 211 3.29 -8.26 -14.80
C ARG A 211 2.69 -6.92 -15.22
N PRO A 212 2.69 -5.92 -14.35
CA PRO A 212 2.20 -4.60 -14.73
C PRO A 212 3.09 -3.94 -15.78
N ASP A 213 2.47 -3.46 -16.86
CA ASP A 213 3.09 -2.64 -17.89
C ASP A 213 2.84 -1.16 -17.62
N ILE A 214 3.72 -0.30 -18.12
CA ILE A 214 3.59 1.15 -17.99
C ILE A 214 2.89 1.71 -19.23
N VAL A 215 1.71 2.31 -19.05
CA VAL A 215 0.94 2.95 -20.12
C VAL A 215 0.94 4.46 -19.95
N TYR A 216 1.37 5.17 -20.98
CA TYR A 216 1.53 6.63 -20.93
C TYR A 216 1.21 7.31 -22.26
N ILE A 217 1.04 8.63 -22.21
CA ILE A 217 0.89 9.45 -23.42
C ILE A 217 2.25 10.02 -23.81
N ALA A 218 2.73 9.65 -24.99
CA ALA A 218 3.97 10.11 -25.57
C ALA A 218 3.73 11.33 -26.46
N ARG A 219 4.59 12.35 -26.31
CA ARG A 219 4.56 13.53 -27.17
C ARG A 219 5.19 13.21 -28.53
N SER A 220 4.41 13.33 -29.60
CA SER A 220 4.92 13.21 -30.96
C SER A 220 5.39 14.53 -31.53
N ALA A 221 6.44 14.50 -32.34
CA ALA A 221 6.91 15.65 -33.12
C ALA A 221 5.87 16.16 -34.14
N SER A 222 4.79 15.42 -34.39
CA SER A 222 3.76 15.68 -35.39
C SER A 222 2.49 16.36 -34.88
N SER A 223 2.47 17.01 -33.75
CA SER A 223 1.30 17.66 -33.12
C SER A 223 0.20 16.71 -32.61
N ARG A 224 0.38 15.39 -32.68
CA ARG A 224 -0.51 14.38 -32.12
C ARG A 224 0.28 13.50 -31.17
N SER A 225 -0.23 13.31 -29.98
CA SER A 225 0.34 12.41 -29.01
C SER A 225 -0.13 10.96 -29.27
N LEU A 226 0.69 9.97 -28.90
CA LEU A 226 0.34 8.57 -29.00
C LEU A 226 0.18 8.00 -27.61
N VAL A 227 -0.70 7.03 -27.44
CA VAL A 227 -0.69 6.15 -26.28
C VAL A 227 0.38 5.09 -26.52
N VAL A 228 1.17 4.79 -25.50
CA VAL A 228 2.32 3.88 -25.58
C VAL A 228 2.27 2.95 -24.38
N ALA A 229 2.52 1.66 -24.59
CA ALA A 229 2.74 0.68 -23.54
C ALA A 229 4.17 0.13 -23.64
N ILE A 230 4.81 0.04 -22.49
CA ILE A 230 6.13 -0.54 -22.30
C ILE A 230 6.12 -1.46 -21.09
N GLY A 231 6.90 -2.52 -21.11
CA GLY A 231 7.13 -3.40 -19.98
C GLY A 231 8.61 -3.51 -19.62
N LEU A 232 8.92 -4.24 -18.55
CA LEU A 232 10.27 -4.63 -18.17
C LEU A 232 10.53 -6.07 -18.62
N ASP A 233 11.68 -6.30 -19.27
CA ASP A 233 12.12 -7.66 -19.59
C ASP A 233 12.79 -8.35 -18.38
N ASP A 234 13.00 -9.66 -18.43
CA ASP A 234 13.63 -10.46 -17.37
C ASP A 234 15.08 -10.05 -17.01
N GLN A 235 15.66 -9.08 -17.69
CA GLN A 235 16.98 -8.53 -17.44
C GLN A 235 16.95 -7.07 -16.97
N GLY A 236 15.76 -6.55 -16.63
CA GLY A 236 15.54 -5.15 -16.25
C GLY A 236 15.70 -4.18 -17.44
N GLY A 237 15.59 -4.69 -18.68
CA GLY A 237 15.52 -3.86 -19.89
C GLY A 237 14.09 -3.42 -20.18
N VAL A 238 13.95 -2.34 -20.96
CA VAL A 238 12.63 -1.85 -21.37
C VAL A 238 12.24 -2.43 -22.72
N GLU A 239 11.06 -3.06 -22.78
CA GLU A 239 10.43 -3.54 -24.01
C GLU A 239 9.27 -2.63 -24.41
N LEU A 240 9.22 -2.23 -25.69
CA LEU A 240 8.07 -1.54 -26.27
C LEU A 240 7.04 -2.57 -26.73
N HIS A 241 5.89 -2.64 -26.09
CA HIS A 241 4.82 -3.51 -26.53
C HIS A 241 4.12 -2.93 -27.74
N TRP A 242 3.57 -1.71 -27.61
CA TRP A 242 2.85 -1.09 -28.72
C TRP A 242 2.77 0.44 -28.61
N THR A 243 2.32 1.04 -29.70
CA THR A 243 1.87 2.43 -29.78
C THR A 243 0.49 2.45 -30.41
N SER A 244 -0.38 3.35 -29.99
CA SER A 244 -1.77 3.42 -30.44
C SER A 244 -1.93 3.45 -31.95
N PHE A 245 -2.85 2.64 -32.48
CA PHE A 245 -3.08 2.47 -33.91
C PHE A 245 -4.55 2.18 -34.25
N THR A 246 -4.86 2.22 -35.56
CA THR A 246 -6.11 1.70 -36.13
C THR A 246 -5.82 0.56 -37.10
N GLN A 247 -6.69 -0.44 -37.11
CA GLN A 247 -6.67 -1.55 -38.05
C GLN A 247 -8.11 -1.94 -38.39
N ALA A 248 -8.44 -2.03 -39.68
CA ALA A 248 -9.81 -2.26 -40.11
C ALA A 248 -10.15 -3.76 -40.16
N THR A 249 -9.24 -4.61 -40.64
CA THR A 249 -9.40 -6.05 -40.69
C THR A 249 -8.12 -6.79 -40.32
N PRO A 250 -8.19 -8.03 -39.84
CA PRO A 250 -7.03 -8.85 -39.59
C PRO A 250 -6.15 -8.96 -40.83
N GLY A 251 -4.87 -8.67 -40.70
CA GLY A 251 -3.89 -8.70 -41.80
C GLY A 251 -3.68 -7.39 -42.56
N ASP A 252 -4.47 -6.36 -42.28
CA ASP A 252 -4.16 -4.99 -42.73
C ASP A 252 -2.94 -4.46 -41.96
N SER A 253 -2.18 -3.57 -42.60
CA SER A 253 -1.08 -2.88 -41.90
C SER A 253 -1.66 -1.88 -40.88
N PRO A 254 -1.21 -1.92 -39.61
CA PRO A 254 -1.60 -0.94 -38.61
C PRO A 254 -1.26 0.48 -39.05
N THR A 255 -2.17 1.42 -38.80
CA THR A 255 -1.92 2.85 -39.04
C THR A 255 -1.87 3.59 -37.71
N PRO A 256 -0.78 4.30 -37.36
CA PRO A 256 -0.67 5.02 -36.11
C PRO A 256 -1.85 5.96 -35.88
N TYR A 257 -2.44 5.90 -34.69
CA TYR A 257 -3.57 6.73 -34.30
C TYR A 257 -3.18 7.70 -33.18
N GLY A 258 -3.11 8.97 -33.50
CA GLY A 258 -2.75 10.00 -32.53
C GLY A 258 -3.98 10.64 -31.88
N ILE A 259 -3.92 10.83 -30.58
CA ILE A 259 -4.90 11.61 -29.86
C ILE A 259 -4.73 13.10 -30.18
N ALA A 260 -5.83 13.82 -30.34
CA ALA A 260 -5.83 15.25 -30.58
C ALA A 260 -5.66 15.97 -29.24
N ALA A 261 -4.44 15.95 -28.73
CA ALA A 261 -4.13 16.80 -27.59
C ALA A 261 -3.95 18.24 -28.07
N ALA A 262 -4.53 19.20 -27.38
CA ALA A 262 -4.07 20.59 -27.49
C ALA A 262 -2.58 20.62 -27.09
N ALA A 263 -1.84 21.66 -27.48
CA ALA A 263 -0.39 21.76 -27.25
C ALA A 263 0.05 21.58 -25.77
N ASP A 264 -0.89 21.64 -24.85
CA ASP A 264 -0.74 21.47 -23.40
C ASP A 264 -1.64 20.36 -22.85
N ALA A 265 -1.84 19.27 -23.59
CA ALA A 265 -2.71 18.18 -23.16
C ALA A 265 -2.32 17.67 -21.79
N ASN A 266 -3.25 17.76 -20.89
CA ASN A 266 -3.23 17.17 -19.58
C ASN A 266 -4.29 16.08 -19.60
N GLY A 267 -4.29 15.22 -18.65
CA GLY A 267 -5.27 14.16 -18.54
C GLY A 267 -4.65 12.96 -17.89
N ALA A 268 -5.38 11.90 -17.81
CA ALA A 268 -4.92 10.65 -17.25
C ALA A 268 -5.17 9.50 -18.20
N VAL A 269 -4.28 8.53 -18.18
CA VAL A 269 -4.57 7.18 -18.65
C VAL A 269 -5.30 6.47 -17.53
N THR A 270 -6.36 5.75 -17.88
CA THR A 270 -7.12 4.87 -16.99
C THR A 270 -7.09 3.47 -17.60
N LEU A 271 -6.87 2.46 -16.78
CA LEU A 271 -6.95 1.06 -17.16
C LEU A 271 -8.20 0.46 -16.55
N ALA A 272 -8.91 -0.35 -17.31
CA ALA A 272 -10.11 -1.06 -16.88
C ALA A 272 -10.29 -2.32 -17.72
N ASN A 273 -11.04 -3.28 -17.23
CA ASN A 273 -11.41 -4.48 -17.98
C ASN A 273 -12.84 -4.33 -18.48
N PHE A 274 -13.04 -4.42 -19.81
CA PHE A 274 -14.34 -4.36 -20.46
C PHE A 274 -14.75 -5.67 -21.11
N ASP A 275 -13.89 -6.67 -21.05
CA ASP A 275 -14.16 -8.00 -21.62
C ASP A 275 -13.75 -9.13 -20.63
N ASP A 276 -13.79 -10.37 -21.07
CA ASP A 276 -13.54 -11.53 -20.21
C ASP A 276 -12.06 -12.00 -20.28
N ASP A 277 -11.12 -11.16 -20.77
CA ASP A 277 -9.72 -11.53 -20.80
C ASP A 277 -8.90 -10.82 -19.70
N PRO A 278 -7.75 -11.34 -19.27
CA PRO A 278 -7.03 -10.80 -18.12
C PRO A 278 -6.24 -9.51 -18.42
N MET A 279 -6.21 -9.06 -19.66
CA MET A 279 -5.46 -7.87 -20.05
C MET A 279 -6.36 -6.63 -20.01
N ALA A 280 -5.83 -5.52 -19.53
CA ALA A 280 -6.63 -4.31 -19.36
C ALA A 280 -6.76 -3.51 -20.66
N GLU A 281 -7.94 -2.97 -20.91
CA GLU A 281 -8.17 -1.93 -21.92
C GLU A 281 -7.70 -0.58 -21.41
N VAL A 282 -7.34 0.27 -22.37
CA VAL A 282 -6.79 1.60 -22.10
C VAL A 282 -7.79 2.68 -22.46
N VAL A 283 -8.08 3.53 -21.47
CA VAL A 283 -9.01 4.66 -21.59
C VAL A 283 -8.26 5.97 -21.53
N VAL A 284 -8.56 6.90 -22.45
CA VAL A 284 -8.07 8.28 -22.45
C VAL A 284 -9.24 9.25 -22.73
N GLY A 285 -9.73 9.91 -21.69
CA GLY A 285 -10.95 10.71 -21.78
C GLY A 285 -12.16 9.85 -22.19
N ALA A 286 -12.78 10.12 -23.35
CA ALA A 286 -13.82 9.27 -23.91
C ALA A 286 -13.32 8.52 -25.17
N MET A 287 -12.21 7.84 -25.02
CA MET A 287 -11.64 6.94 -26.04
C MET A 287 -11.27 5.62 -25.37
N ILE A 288 -11.43 4.52 -26.10
CA ILE A 288 -11.09 3.17 -25.64
C ILE A 288 -10.13 2.56 -26.66
N PHE A 289 -9.03 2.01 -26.17
CA PHE A 289 -8.09 1.20 -26.92
C PHE A 289 -8.10 -0.22 -26.35
N ASP A 290 -7.99 -1.21 -27.21
CA ASP A 290 -7.77 -2.60 -26.86
C ASP A 290 -6.41 -2.78 -26.17
N HIS A 291 -6.22 -3.83 -25.41
CA HIS A 291 -4.98 -4.15 -24.70
C HIS A 291 -3.74 -4.15 -25.63
N ASP A 292 -3.92 -4.39 -26.95
CA ASP A 292 -2.87 -4.35 -27.96
C ASP A 292 -2.57 -2.94 -28.55
N GLY A 293 -3.24 -1.89 -28.04
CA GLY A 293 -3.11 -0.50 -28.46
C GLY A 293 -3.99 -0.11 -29.67
N ARG A 294 -4.86 -0.99 -30.12
CA ARG A 294 -5.77 -0.76 -31.24
C ARG A 294 -6.97 0.09 -30.77
N LEU A 295 -7.25 1.18 -31.49
CA LEU A 295 -8.44 1.99 -31.21
C LEU A 295 -9.72 1.18 -31.41
N ILE A 296 -10.52 1.07 -30.35
CA ILE A 296 -11.86 0.49 -30.36
C ILE A 296 -12.90 1.57 -30.64
N TRP A 297 -12.82 2.69 -29.90
CA TRP A 297 -13.82 3.75 -29.98
C TRP A 297 -13.25 5.13 -29.65
N ASP A 298 -13.82 6.17 -30.27
CA ASP A 298 -13.54 7.60 -30.03
C ASP A 298 -14.88 8.36 -30.05
N ALA A 299 -15.33 8.91 -28.93
CA ALA A 299 -16.54 9.72 -28.83
C ALA A 299 -16.49 10.97 -29.70
N GLY A 300 -15.28 11.43 -29.99
CA GLY A 300 -15.03 12.55 -30.89
C GLY A 300 -14.71 12.10 -32.31
N THR A 301 -13.90 12.91 -32.97
CA THR A 301 -13.32 12.56 -34.29
C THR A 301 -11.83 12.84 -34.28
N ASN A 302 -11.05 11.96 -34.88
CA ASN A 302 -9.60 12.13 -35.00
C ASN A 302 -8.89 12.32 -33.64
N GLY A 303 -9.26 11.55 -32.61
CA GLY A 303 -8.64 11.56 -31.29
C GLY A 303 -9.11 12.71 -30.38
N SER A 304 -10.18 13.43 -30.74
CA SER A 304 -10.71 14.50 -29.90
C SER A 304 -11.51 14.01 -28.70
N GLY A 305 -11.81 12.71 -28.63
CA GLY A 305 -12.38 12.07 -27.44
C GLY A 305 -11.50 12.22 -26.19
N ALA A 306 -10.19 12.35 -26.35
CA ALA A 306 -9.28 12.64 -25.25
C ALA A 306 -9.56 13.96 -24.49
N ASN A 307 -10.42 14.82 -25.02
CA ASN A 307 -10.81 16.09 -24.39
C ASN A 307 -12.19 16.05 -23.71
N PHE A 308 -12.78 14.88 -23.52
CA PHE A 308 -13.94 14.68 -22.67
C PHE A 308 -13.47 14.44 -21.22
N GLY A 309 -14.25 14.80 -20.24
CA GLY A 309 -13.86 14.74 -18.82
C GLY A 309 -12.91 15.88 -18.43
N THR A 310 -13.04 17.04 -19.05
CA THR A 310 -12.18 18.21 -18.78
C THR A 310 -12.88 19.26 -17.93
N ASN A 311 -12.13 20.00 -17.12
CA ASN A 311 -12.69 21.09 -16.32
C ASN A 311 -12.16 22.46 -16.75
N SER A 312 -13.07 23.34 -17.19
CA SER A 312 -12.87 24.80 -17.40
C SER A 312 -11.59 25.20 -18.15
N GLY A 313 -11.35 24.57 -19.32
CA GLY A 313 -10.31 24.99 -20.25
C GLY A 313 -8.95 24.35 -20.07
N TYR A 314 -8.81 23.36 -19.21
CA TYR A 314 -7.73 22.40 -19.33
C TYR A 314 -8.06 21.37 -20.41
N SER A 315 -7.10 21.04 -21.22
CA SER A 315 -7.20 19.96 -22.20
C SER A 315 -6.68 18.65 -21.61
N GLY A 316 -7.24 17.54 -22.07
CA GLY A 316 -6.97 16.20 -21.53
C GLY A 316 -7.95 15.80 -20.45
N GLY A 317 -8.71 14.75 -20.72
CA GLY A 317 -9.78 14.25 -19.85
C GLY A 317 -9.26 13.37 -18.73
N ILE A 318 -10.03 13.35 -17.65
CA ILE A 318 -9.95 12.34 -16.60
C ILE A 318 -11.23 11.52 -16.70
N ALA A 319 -11.10 10.23 -16.78
CA ALA A 319 -12.21 9.28 -16.83
C ALA A 319 -12.14 8.33 -15.64
N VAL A 320 -13.29 7.80 -15.26
CA VAL A 320 -13.45 6.69 -14.34
C VAL A 320 -14.31 5.62 -15.00
N VAL A 321 -14.14 4.38 -14.56
CA VAL A 321 -14.91 3.24 -15.05
C VAL A 321 -15.57 2.58 -13.84
N ALA A 322 -16.88 2.28 -13.93
CA ALA A 322 -17.63 1.70 -12.84
C ALA A 322 -18.95 1.11 -13.37
N ASP A 323 -19.40 0.01 -12.79
CA ASP A 323 -20.71 -0.60 -13.10
C ASP A 323 -21.82 0.18 -12.36
N LEU A 324 -22.39 1.19 -13.03
CA LEU A 324 -23.34 2.14 -12.43
C LEU A 324 -24.75 1.55 -12.23
N ASP A 325 -25.13 0.52 -12.98
CA ASP A 325 -26.47 -0.06 -12.93
C ASP A 325 -26.50 -1.50 -12.42
N ALA A 326 -25.35 -2.01 -11.97
CA ALA A 326 -25.15 -3.34 -11.41
C ALA A 326 -25.54 -4.47 -12.39
N ASP A 327 -25.29 -4.27 -13.70
CA ASP A 327 -25.55 -5.29 -14.72
C ASP A 327 -24.32 -6.21 -14.97
N GLY A 328 -23.17 -5.92 -14.32
CA GLY A 328 -21.93 -6.64 -14.44
C GLY A 328 -21.04 -6.15 -15.60
N THR A 329 -21.44 -5.08 -16.29
CA THR A 329 -20.66 -4.47 -17.39
C THR A 329 -20.34 -3.02 -16.99
N PRO A 330 -19.09 -2.63 -16.83
CA PRO A 330 -18.77 -1.29 -16.35
C PRO A 330 -19.05 -0.22 -17.43
N GLU A 331 -19.57 0.92 -16.98
CA GLU A 331 -19.71 2.13 -17.79
C GLU A 331 -18.43 2.96 -17.77
N LEU A 332 -18.14 3.59 -18.91
CA LEU A 332 -17.13 4.63 -19.02
C LEU A 332 -17.73 5.99 -18.66
N ILE A 333 -17.28 6.61 -17.56
CA ILE A 333 -17.69 7.95 -17.15
C ILE A 333 -16.58 8.94 -17.51
N SER A 334 -16.84 9.80 -18.46
CA SER A 334 -15.92 10.85 -18.90
C SER A 334 -16.58 12.22 -18.75
N GLY A 335 -16.32 12.85 -17.63
CA GLY A 335 -16.94 14.09 -17.19
C GLY A 335 -18.46 13.96 -17.02
N ARG A 336 -19.21 14.78 -17.72
CA ARG A 336 -20.68 14.78 -17.69
C ARG A 336 -21.34 13.70 -18.56
N ASN A 337 -20.57 12.81 -19.13
CA ASN A 337 -21.06 11.77 -20.03
C ASN A 337 -20.74 10.39 -19.44
N ALA A 338 -21.70 9.48 -19.43
CA ALA A 338 -21.49 8.06 -19.23
C ALA A 338 -21.84 7.29 -20.49
N TYR A 339 -21.10 6.21 -20.73
CA TYR A 339 -21.24 5.39 -21.92
C TYR A 339 -21.29 3.93 -21.51
N GLN A 340 -22.29 3.21 -22.02
CA GLN A 340 -22.36 1.76 -21.93
C GLN A 340 -21.45 1.15 -23.00
N VAL A 341 -20.63 0.18 -22.61
CA VAL A 341 -19.65 -0.48 -23.47
C VAL A 341 -20.04 -1.94 -23.62
N ALA A 342 -20.59 -2.29 -24.77
CA ALA A 342 -20.90 -3.68 -25.10
C ALA A 342 -19.77 -4.27 -25.94
N TRP A 343 -18.89 -5.05 -25.32
CA TRP A 343 -17.71 -5.62 -25.94
C TRP A 343 -18.04 -6.86 -26.78
N THR A 344 -17.32 -7.05 -27.87
CA THR A 344 -17.36 -8.23 -28.71
C THR A 344 -15.94 -8.75 -28.87
N PRO A 345 -15.58 -9.88 -28.23
CA PRO A 345 -14.21 -10.37 -28.22
C PRO A 345 -13.74 -10.79 -29.63
N ALA A 346 -12.43 -10.81 -29.82
CA ALA A 346 -11.82 -11.28 -31.07
C ALA A 346 -12.15 -12.72 -31.35
N SER A 347 -12.31 -13.06 -32.64
CA SER A 347 -12.50 -14.43 -33.09
C SER A 347 -11.74 -14.70 -34.39
N THR A 348 -11.70 -15.95 -34.86
CA THR A 348 -10.92 -16.29 -36.07
C THR A 348 -11.28 -15.40 -37.25
N GLY A 349 -10.35 -14.54 -37.64
CA GLY A 349 -10.51 -13.61 -38.77
C GLY A 349 -11.35 -12.36 -38.47
N VAL A 350 -11.66 -12.10 -37.18
CA VAL A 350 -12.40 -10.92 -36.72
C VAL A 350 -11.66 -10.30 -35.55
N LEU A 351 -11.39 -8.99 -35.62
CA LEU A 351 -10.82 -8.22 -34.51
C LEU A 351 -11.87 -7.99 -33.42
N ALA A 352 -11.43 -7.82 -32.17
CA ALA A 352 -12.29 -7.35 -31.10
C ALA A 352 -12.90 -5.99 -31.46
N SER A 353 -14.07 -5.70 -30.94
CA SER A 353 -14.78 -4.44 -31.16
C SER A 353 -15.76 -4.16 -30.02
N ALA A 354 -16.17 -2.92 -29.85
CA ALA A 354 -17.23 -2.57 -28.92
C ALA A 354 -18.34 -1.78 -29.60
N THR A 355 -19.58 -1.99 -29.14
CA THR A 355 -20.68 -1.09 -29.41
C THR A 355 -20.81 -0.16 -28.20
N VAL A 356 -20.43 1.12 -28.37
CA VAL A 356 -20.46 2.12 -27.31
C VAL A 356 -21.64 3.06 -27.56
N THR A 357 -22.52 3.17 -26.57
CA THR A 357 -23.71 4.03 -26.64
C THR A 357 -23.77 4.96 -25.44
N PRO A 358 -24.31 6.19 -25.58
CA PRO A 358 -24.52 7.03 -24.41
C PRO A 358 -25.44 6.32 -23.40
N PHE A 359 -24.99 6.15 -22.17
CA PHE A 359 -25.79 5.71 -21.05
C PHE A 359 -26.63 6.89 -20.56
N TRP A 360 -25.96 8.01 -20.26
CA TRP A 360 -26.58 9.30 -20.04
C TRP A 360 -25.64 10.46 -20.38
N VAL A 361 -26.22 11.66 -20.51
CA VAL A 361 -25.50 12.93 -20.67
C VAL A 361 -26.08 13.93 -19.70
N ALA A 362 -25.35 14.26 -18.63
CA ALA A 362 -25.79 15.22 -17.64
C ALA A 362 -25.82 16.66 -18.19
N ALA A 363 -26.70 17.47 -17.63
CA ALA A 363 -26.79 18.89 -17.99
C ALA A 363 -25.61 19.69 -17.41
N GLY A 364 -25.21 20.75 -18.06
CA GLY A 364 -24.21 21.70 -17.56
C GLY A 364 -22.85 21.60 -18.22
N ASN A 365 -21.80 21.96 -17.48
CA ASN A 365 -20.43 21.95 -17.96
C ASN A 365 -19.77 20.58 -17.74
N ASP A 366 -18.76 20.31 -18.52
CA ASP A 366 -17.90 19.16 -18.33
C ASP A 366 -17.00 19.34 -17.10
N GLY A 367 -16.53 18.24 -16.51
CA GLY A 367 -15.78 18.28 -15.25
C GLY A 367 -15.03 16.98 -14.95
N TYR A 368 -14.51 16.84 -13.73
CA TYR A 368 -13.82 15.68 -13.23
C TYR A 368 -14.76 14.80 -12.41
N PRO A 369 -14.90 13.51 -12.76
CA PRO A 369 -15.81 12.59 -12.07
C PRO A 369 -15.13 11.84 -10.94
N ALA A 370 -15.95 11.37 -9.98
CA ALA A 370 -15.69 10.24 -9.08
C ALA A 370 -17.02 9.52 -8.82
N VAL A 371 -16.97 8.27 -8.38
CA VAL A 371 -18.14 7.41 -8.14
C VAL A 371 -18.12 6.94 -6.69
N ALA A 372 -19.26 7.01 -6.01
CA ALA A 372 -19.44 6.52 -4.65
C ALA A 372 -20.93 6.41 -4.29
N ASP A 373 -21.28 5.53 -3.36
CA ASP A 373 -22.61 5.49 -2.74
C ASP A 373 -22.62 6.46 -1.54
N LEU A 374 -23.07 7.68 -1.78
CA LEU A 374 -23.07 8.74 -0.77
C LEU A 374 -24.29 8.72 0.16
N ASP A 375 -25.34 7.98 -0.17
CA ASP A 375 -26.54 7.90 0.67
C ASP A 375 -26.74 6.53 1.34
N GLY A 376 -25.87 5.55 1.02
CA GLY A 376 -25.88 4.22 1.61
C GLY A 376 -27.03 3.34 1.13
N ASP A 377 -27.58 3.62 -0.07
CA ASP A 377 -28.69 2.86 -0.62
C ASP A 377 -28.23 1.68 -1.53
N GLY A 378 -26.92 1.57 -1.79
CA GLY A 378 -26.28 0.56 -2.63
C GLY A 378 -26.23 0.93 -4.10
N THR A 379 -26.75 2.09 -4.49
CA THR A 379 -26.69 2.63 -5.86
C THR A 379 -25.72 3.81 -5.88
N PRO A 380 -24.70 3.82 -6.73
CA PRO A 380 -23.69 4.86 -6.67
C PRO A 380 -24.18 6.19 -7.25
N GLU A 381 -23.67 7.28 -6.68
CA GLU A 381 -23.72 8.62 -7.24
C GLU A 381 -22.46 8.91 -8.03
N VAL A 382 -22.60 9.83 -9.00
CA VAL A 382 -21.45 10.45 -9.67
C VAL A 382 -21.25 11.85 -9.13
N VAL A 383 -20.11 12.06 -8.48
CA VAL A 383 -19.65 13.39 -8.08
C VAL A 383 -18.94 14.03 -9.25
N LEU A 384 -19.40 15.19 -9.71
CA LEU A 384 -18.78 15.93 -10.80
C LEU A 384 -18.29 17.29 -10.31
N VAL A 385 -16.99 17.54 -10.41
CA VAL A 385 -16.40 18.85 -10.15
C VAL A 385 -16.25 19.61 -11.46
N ALA A 386 -17.12 20.59 -11.69
CA ALA A 386 -17.21 21.32 -12.95
C ALA A 386 -17.34 22.83 -12.73
N SER A 387 -16.48 23.62 -13.36
CA SER A 387 -16.60 25.08 -13.39
C SER A 387 -16.85 25.72 -12.01
N ARG A 388 -16.06 25.33 -10.99
CA ARG A 388 -16.14 25.81 -9.61
C ARG A 388 -17.32 25.27 -8.79
N GLN A 389 -17.95 24.22 -9.22
CA GLN A 389 -19.08 23.62 -8.51
C GLN A 389 -18.82 22.15 -8.26
N VAL A 390 -19.26 21.68 -7.11
CA VAL A 390 -19.47 20.27 -6.82
C VAL A 390 -20.93 19.95 -7.15
N ILE A 391 -21.14 18.96 -7.99
CA ILE A 391 -22.43 18.54 -8.53
C ILE A 391 -22.59 17.07 -8.19
N LEU A 392 -23.73 16.70 -7.62
CA LEU A 392 -24.07 15.33 -7.32
C LEU A 392 -25.12 14.83 -8.31
N LEU A 393 -24.82 13.76 -9.01
CA LEU A 393 -25.66 13.14 -10.03
C LEU A 393 -26.06 11.73 -9.59
N ASN A 394 -27.27 11.35 -9.92
CA ASN A 394 -27.67 9.93 -9.81
C ASN A 394 -26.89 9.12 -10.87
N GLY A 395 -26.20 8.07 -10.43
CA GLY A 395 -25.32 7.27 -11.28
C GLY A 395 -26.02 6.59 -12.45
N GLN A 396 -27.28 6.19 -12.26
CA GLN A 396 -28.06 5.49 -13.29
C GLN A 396 -28.69 6.40 -14.34
N THR A 397 -28.95 7.68 -14.00
CA THR A 397 -29.72 8.58 -14.89
C THR A 397 -28.97 9.82 -15.35
N GLY A 398 -27.92 10.24 -14.66
CA GLY A 398 -27.21 11.48 -14.89
C GLY A 398 -27.99 12.75 -14.53
N ASP A 399 -29.16 12.61 -13.93
CA ASP A 399 -29.92 13.74 -13.38
C ASP A 399 -29.31 14.17 -12.04
N LEU A 400 -29.64 15.38 -11.56
CA LEU A 400 -29.28 15.78 -10.20
C LEU A 400 -29.82 14.78 -9.19
N TRP A 401 -28.94 14.30 -8.30
CA TRP A 401 -29.33 13.36 -7.26
C TRP A 401 -30.39 13.95 -6.33
N CYS A 402 -31.34 13.14 -5.89
CA CYS A 402 -32.45 13.52 -5.06
C CYS A 402 -32.68 12.50 -3.95
N VAL A 403 -32.62 12.92 -2.69
CA VAL A 403 -32.97 12.06 -1.54
C VAL A 403 -34.45 11.64 -1.54
N ALA A 404 -35.31 12.44 -2.18
CA ALA A 404 -36.73 12.13 -2.41
C ALA A 404 -37.26 13.00 -3.55
N ALA A 405 -38.42 12.67 -4.08
CA ALA A 405 -39.06 13.43 -5.15
C ALA A 405 -39.19 14.94 -4.81
N GLY A 406 -38.53 15.78 -5.57
CA GLY A 406 -38.48 17.23 -5.38
C GLY A 406 -37.52 17.73 -4.28
N GLN A 407 -36.71 16.85 -3.72
CA GLN A 407 -35.64 17.18 -2.76
C GLN A 407 -34.28 16.79 -3.37
N CYS A 408 -33.89 17.52 -4.40
CA CYS A 408 -32.66 17.22 -5.15
C CYS A 408 -31.52 18.13 -4.70
N SER A 409 -30.29 17.61 -4.84
CA SER A 409 -29.08 18.38 -4.63
C SER A 409 -29.01 19.55 -5.61
N THR A 410 -28.39 20.63 -5.18
CA THR A 410 -28.11 21.77 -6.05
C THR A 410 -26.60 21.94 -6.12
N PRO A 411 -26.03 22.24 -7.31
CA PRO A 411 -24.61 22.48 -7.44
C PRO A 411 -24.10 23.51 -6.43
N LEU A 412 -23.06 23.15 -5.66
CA LEU A 412 -22.51 23.97 -4.61
C LEU A 412 -21.19 24.57 -5.05
N ASN A 413 -21.04 25.88 -4.89
CA ASN A 413 -19.80 26.55 -5.26
C ASN A 413 -18.66 26.18 -4.32
N ILE A 414 -17.49 25.91 -4.88
CA ILE A 414 -16.26 25.69 -4.12
C ILE A 414 -15.88 26.99 -3.40
N PRO A 415 -15.65 26.99 -2.08
CA PRO A 415 -15.17 28.15 -1.34
C PRO A 415 -13.85 28.70 -1.90
N GLY A 416 -13.57 29.97 -1.58
CA GLY A 416 -12.40 30.66 -2.10
C GLY A 416 -12.76 31.67 -3.18
N GLY A 417 -11.90 32.64 -3.39
CA GLY A 417 -12.27 33.87 -4.15
C GLY A 417 -11.63 34.04 -5.51
N ALA A 418 -10.80 33.09 -5.97
CA ALA A 418 -10.08 33.25 -7.24
C ALA A 418 -11.02 33.20 -8.45
N SER A 419 -10.86 34.11 -9.39
CA SER A 419 -11.62 34.11 -10.64
C SER A 419 -11.35 32.88 -11.53
N THR A 420 -10.26 32.19 -11.26
CA THR A 420 -9.77 30.97 -11.95
C THR A 420 -10.07 29.70 -11.19
N ASN A 421 -10.81 29.76 -10.08
CA ASN A 421 -11.13 28.57 -9.29
C ASN A 421 -11.91 27.55 -10.13
N ARG A 422 -11.28 26.44 -10.46
CA ARG A 422 -11.87 25.36 -11.28
C ARG A 422 -12.36 24.21 -10.44
N GLY A 423 -11.65 23.87 -9.39
CA GLY A 423 -11.77 22.66 -8.61
C GLY A 423 -11.01 21.48 -9.23
N GLY A 424 -10.30 20.76 -8.39
CA GLY A 424 -9.59 19.52 -8.74
C GLY A 424 -10.53 18.31 -8.85
N PRO A 425 -10.00 17.15 -9.26
CA PRO A 425 -10.73 15.89 -9.20
C PRO A 425 -11.17 15.61 -7.76
N PRO A 426 -12.45 15.17 -7.55
CA PRO A 426 -12.95 14.89 -6.22
C PRO A 426 -12.27 13.68 -5.61
N THR A 427 -12.02 13.71 -4.31
CA THR A 427 -11.58 12.59 -3.49
C THR A 427 -12.73 12.14 -2.62
N ILE A 428 -12.93 10.85 -2.47
CA ILE A 428 -14.03 10.29 -1.69
C ILE A 428 -13.44 9.48 -0.55
N ALA A 429 -13.90 9.71 0.66
CA ALA A 429 -13.49 8.97 1.86
C ALA A 429 -14.46 9.21 3.01
N ASP A 430 -14.38 8.37 4.04
CA ASP A 430 -14.93 8.65 5.36
C ASP A 430 -13.95 9.60 6.10
N PHE A 431 -14.24 10.90 6.03
CA PHE A 431 -13.35 11.91 6.62
C PHE A 431 -13.58 12.11 8.11
N ASP A 432 -14.67 11.65 8.67
CA ASP A 432 -15.00 11.89 10.09
C ASP A 432 -15.23 10.65 10.93
N GLY A 433 -15.05 9.46 10.32
CA GLY A 433 -15.13 8.18 11.01
C GLY A 433 -16.56 7.75 11.32
N ASP A 434 -17.58 8.28 10.60
CA ASP A 434 -18.98 7.93 10.85
C ASP A 434 -19.45 6.70 10.04
N GLY A 435 -18.57 6.15 9.19
CA GLY A 435 -18.81 4.99 8.34
C GLY A 435 -19.43 5.32 6.99
N ARG A 436 -19.45 6.59 6.59
CA ARG A 436 -19.99 7.07 5.32
C ARG A 436 -18.94 7.84 4.55
N ALA A 437 -19.20 8.01 3.25
CA ALA A 437 -18.30 8.73 2.39
C ALA A 437 -18.70 10.19 2.24
N GLU A 438 -17.73 11.09 2.36
CA GLU A 438 -17.80 12.51 2.03
C GLU A 438 -16.95 12.82 0.81
N ILE A 439 -17.01 14.08 0.37
CA ILE A 439 -16.37 14.58 -0.85
C ILE A 439 -15.31 15.63 -0.51
N GLY A 440 -14.04 15.33 -0.76
CA GLY A 440 -12.93 16.28 -0.66
C GLY A 440 -12.65 16.95 -2.01
N VAL A 441 -12.51 18.29 -2.04
CA VAL A 441 -12.17 19.02 -3.26
C VAL A 441 -11.18 20.13 -2.98
N ALA A 442 -10.09 20.14 -3.74
CA ALA A 442 -9.17 21.26 -3.80
C ALA A 442 -9.73 22.37 -4.71
N GLY A 443 -9.62 23.62 -4.27
CA GLY A 443 -10.03 24.78 -5.03
C GLY A 443 -9.05 25.93 -4.92
N GLY A 444 -9.38 27.07 -5.52
CA GLY A 444 -8.55 28.26 -5.40
C GLY A 444 -8.57 28.83 -3.99
N PHE A 445 -7.43 28.83 -3.32
CA PHE A 445 -7.22 29.24 -1.93
C PHE A 445 -7.89 28.40 -0.86
N SER A 446 -8.48 27.25 -1.19
CA SER A 446 -9.10 26.38 -0.20
C SER A 446 -9.02 24.92 -0.57
N TYR A 447 -8.97 24.07 0.45
CA TYR A 447 -9.40 22.69 0.40
C TYR A 447 -10.69 22.56 1.22
N SER A 448 -11.68 21.84 0.71
CA SER A 448 -13.00 21.78 1.36
C SER A 448 -13.55 20.36 1.32
N VAL A 449 -14.16 19.93 2.43
CA VAL A 449 -14.94 18.70 2.50
C VAL A 449 -16.42 19.02 2.51
N TYR A 450 -17.15 18.28 1.70
CA TYR A 450 -18.59 18.39 1.50
C TYR A 450 -19.25 17.12 1.93
N ASP A 451 -20.45 17.26 2.43
CA ASP A 451 -21.29 16.14 2.84
C ASP A 451 -22.74 16.36 2.38
N VAL A 452 -23.52 15.29 2.35
CA VAL A 452 -24.91 15.29 1.94
C VAL A 452 -25.82 15.24 3.16
N TYR A 453 -26.68 16.23 3.31
CA TYR A 453 -27.64 16.21 4.42
C TYR A 453 -28.73 15.14 4.23
N ARG A 454 -28.82 14.24 5.18
CA ARG A 454 -29.82 13.16 5.26
C ARG A 454 -30.71 13.37 6.49
N PRO A 455 -32.05 13.25 6.35
CA PRO A 455 -32.96 13.40 7.50
C PRO A 455 -32.77 12.30 8.55
N GLY A 456 -32.65 12.69 9.80
CA GLY A 456 -32.56 11.77 10.94
C GLY A 456 -31.14 11.51 11.44
N GLU A 457 -30.16 12.14 10.86
CA GLU A 457 -28.79 12.12 11.36
C GLU A 457 -28.59 13.20 12.43
N ASP A 458 -27.92 12.82 13.53
CA ASP A 458 -27.52 13.75 14.59
C ASP A 458 -26.20 14.45 14.21
N LEU A 459 -26.18 15.15 13.06
CA LEU A 459 -25.00 15.86 12.59
C LEU A 459 -24.79 17.16 13.35
N VAL A 460 -23.56 17.36 13.82
CA VAL A 460 -23.11 18.64 14.36
C VAL A 460 -22.62 19.50 13.20
N TYR A 461 -23.44 20.46 12.77
CA TYR A 461 -23.04 21.38 11.72
C TYR A 461 -21.94 22.32 12.19
N PRO A 462 -20.95 22.62 11.35
CA PRO A 462 -19.90 23.57 11.70
C PRO A 462 -20.49 24.93 12.11
N ASN A 463 -19.94 25.54 13.14
CA ASN A 463 -20.30 26.89 13.60
C ASN A 463 -21.73 27.10 14.13
N GLY A 464 -22.51 26.05 14.36
CA GLY A 464 -23.89 26.17 14.82
C GLY A 464 -24.85 26.65 13.73
N ASP A 465 -24.53 26.47 12.49
CA ASP A 465 -25.38 26.78 11.34
C ASP A 465 -26.67 25.90 11.39
N PRO A 466 -27.80 26.40 10.86
CA PRO A 466 -29.00 25.59 10.77
C PRO A 466 -28.78 24.42 9.82
N ALA A 467 -29.43 23.29 10.10
CA ALA A 467 -29.42 22.11 9.25
C ALA A 467 -29.77 22.50 7.79
N PRO A 468 -29.01 22.00 6.78
CA PRO A 468 -29.34 22.18 5.38
C PRO A 468 -30.73 21.59 5.05
N ALA A 469 -31.23 21.85 3.87
CA ALA A 469 -32.43 21.16 3.40
C ALA A 469 -32.09 19.68 3.11
N PRO A 470 -33.02 18.73 3.34
CA PRO A 470 -32.81 17.34 2.97
C PRO A 470 -32.33 17.18 1.50
N GLY A 471 -31.28 16.39 1.29
CA GLY A 471 -30.64 16.20 0.00
C GLY A 471 -29.72 17.33 -0.46
N ALA A 472 -29.52 18.36 0.37
CA ALA A 472 -28.57 19.42 0.03
C ALA A 472 -27.12 19.00 0.31
N LEU A 473 -26.23 19.28 -0.61
CA LEU A 473 -24.80 19.34 -0.33
C LEU A 473 -24.51 20.52 0.60
N TYR A 474 -23.62 20.35 1.56
CA TYR A 474 -23.11 21.43 2.40
C TYR A 474 -21.60 21.31 2.59
N VAL A 475 -20.95 22.42 2.93
CA VAL A 475 -19.53 22.43 3.27
C VAL A 475 -19.39 22.04 4.74
N ARG A 476 -18.76 20.89 5.01
CA ARG A 476 -18.48 20.43 6.37
C ARG A 476 -17.39 21.31 7.00
N TRP A 477 -16.30 21.49 6.28
CA TRP A 477 -15.24 22.43 6.62
C TRP A 477 -14.50 22.91 5.37
N SER A 478 -13.74 24.00 5.52
CA SER A 478 -12.91 24.56 4.47
C SER A 478 -11.67 25.19 5.08
N SER A 479 -10.50 24.75 4.64
CA SER A 479 -9.20 25.25 5.10
C SER A 479 -8.46 26.00 4.00
N THR A 480 -7.70 27.03 4.40
CA THR A 480 -6.99 27.90 3.45
C THR A 480 -5.75 27.22 2.89
N THR A 481 -5.56 27.31 1.58
CA THR A 481 -4.39 26.86 0.83
C THR A 481 -3.71 27.97 0.08
N GLN A 482 -2.55 27.69 -0.54
CA GLN A 482 -1.82 28.63 -1.40
C GLN A 482 -1.86 28.24 -2.88
N ASP A 483 -3.00 27.73 -3.36
CA ASP A 483 -3.19 27.51 -4.79
C ASP A 483 -3.85 28.73 -5.46
N THR A 484 -3.04 29.52 -6.17
CA THR A 484 -3.46 30.77 -6.80
C THR A 484 -3.57 30.70 -8.31
N SER A 485 -3.01 29.66 -8.94
CA SER A 485 -2.83 29.60 -10.39
C SER A 485 -3.74 28.58 -11.07
N SER A 486 -3.55 27.29 -10.82
CA SER A 486 -4.17 26.22 -11.61
C SER A 486 -5.50 25.78 -11.02
N ASN A 487 -5.56 25.52 -9.74
CA ASN A 487 -6.74 25.09 -8.99
C ASN A 487 -7.40 23.83 -9.59
N SER A 488 -6.59 22.88 -10.04
CA SER A 488 -7.04 21.69 -10.72
C SER A 488 -6.38 20.41 -10.21
N THR A 489 -5.51 20.52 -9.19
CA THR A 489 -4.90 19.33 -8.56
C THR A 489 -5.90 18.67 -7.61
N GLY A 490 -5.74 17.35 -7.42
CA GLY A 490 -6.51 16.58 -6.46
C GLY A 490 -5.79 16.47 -5.12
N SER A 491 -6.24 15.52 -4.32
CA SER A 491 -5.61 15.05 -3.09
C SER A 491 -5.66 13.52 -3.06
N SER A 492 -4.91 12.92 -2.17
CA SER A 492 -5.21 11.62 -1.59
C SER A 492 -5.69 11.79 -0.16
N VAL A 493 -6.12 10.69 0.44
CA VAL A 493 -6.51 10.62 1.85
C VAL A 493 -5.99 9.32 2.45
N PHE A 494 -5.73 9.34 3.73
CA PHE A 494 -5.29 8.16 4.46
C PHE A 494 -5.58 8.31 5.94
N ASP A 495 -5.91 7.22 6.60
CA ASP A 495 -6.11 7.13 8.05
C ASP A 495 -4.78 6.71 8.68
N PHE A 496 -3.96 7.68 9.08
CA PHE A 496 -2.61 7.44 9.61
C PHE A 496 -2.61 6.81 11.01
N GLU A 497 -3.64 7.04 11.80
CA GLU A 497 -3.81 6.51 13.14
C GLU A 497 -4.58 5.19 13.18
N GLY A 498 -5.31 4.85 12.12
CA GLY A 498 -6.21 3.71 12.10
C GLY A 498 -7.47 3.90 12.96
N ASP A 499 -7.91 5.16 13.14
CA ASP A 499 -9.07 5.50 13.98
C ASP A 499 -10.40 5.54 13.20
N GLY A 500 -10.32 5.36 11.88
CA GLY A 500 -11.45 5.31 10.95
C GLY A 500 -11.76 6.64 10.28
N ALA A 501 -11.12 7.75 10.67
CA ALA A 501 -11.29 9.06 10.06
C ALA A 501 -10.08 9.38 9.16
N ALA A 502 -10.28 9.53 7.86
CA ALA A 502 -9.17 9.71 6.93
C ALA A 502 -8.67 11.16 6.86
N GLU A 503 -7.36 11.38 7.03
CA GLU A 503 -6.70 12.66 6.85
C GLU A 503 -6.58 13.02 5.38
N VAL A 504 -6.67 14.31 5.07
CA VAL A 504 -6.42 14.84 3.73
C VAL A 504 -4.95 15.09 3.51
N VAL A 505 -4.37 14.46 2.49
CA VAL A 505 -2.99 14.71 2.04
C VAL A 505 -3.02 15.52 0.74
N TYR A 506 -2.59 16.77 0.80
CA TYR A 506 -2.73 17.74 -0.28
C TYR A 506 -1.44 18.54 -0.49
N ALA A 507 -1.05 18.74 -1.74
CA ALA A 507 0.05 19.65 -2.10
C ALA A 507 -0.48 20.86 -2.85
N ASP A 508 -0.30 22.05 -2.25
CA ASP A 508 -0.55 23.31 -2.92
C ASP A 508 0.70 23.85 -3.65
N GLU A 509 0.67 25.08 -4.17
CA GLU A 509 1.82 25.67 -4.88
C GLU A 509 3.10 25.70 -4.03
N CYS A 510 2.99 25.69 -2.68
CA CYS A 510 4.08 26.03 -1.77
C CYS A 510 4.34 25.00 -0.67
N PHE A 511 3.38 24.11 -0.39
CA PHE A 511 3.48 23.20 0.76
C PHE A 511 2.78 21.86 0.48
N LEU A 512 3.39 20.79 1.00
CA LEU A 512 2.66 19.59 1.38
C LEU A 512 1.89 19.90 2.66
N ARG A 513 0.63 19.51 2.74
CA ARG A 513 -0.24 19.69 3.90
C ARG A 513 -0.98 18.41 4.24
N VAL A 514 -1.10 18.15 5.53
CA VAL A 514 -2.06 17.15 6.03
C VAL A 514 -3.07 17.87 6.91
N TYR A 515 -4.35 17.63 6.64
CA TYR A 515 -5.45 18.18 7.41
C TYR A 515 -6.24 17.05 8.05
N SER A 516 -6.66 17.23 9.31
CA SER A 516 -7.64 16.35 9.92
C SER A 516 -8.90 16.29 9.06
N GLY A 517 -9.33 15.08 8.71
CA GLY A 517 -10.56 14.86 7.95
C GLY A 517 -11.80 15.37 8.66
N THR A 518 -11.87 15.17 9.98
CA THR A 518 -13.01 15.54 10.82
C THR A 518 -13.33 17.05 10.77
N ASN A 519 -12.30 17.92 10.77
CA ASN A 519 -12.52 19.36 11.01
C ASN A 519 -11.62 20.31 10.21
N GLY A 520 -10.73 19.79 9.34
CA GLY A 520 -9.83 20.56 8.50
C GLY A 520 -8.72 21.30 9.25
N VAL A 521 -8.43 20.93 10.50
CA VAL A 521 -7.28 21.49 11.23
C VAL A 521 -6.00 21.00 10.58
N LEU A 522 -5.09 21.95 10.32
CA LEU A 522 -3.77 21.64 9.76
C LEU A 522 -2.93 20.84 10.78
N GLN A 523 -2.59 19.61 10.44
CA GLN A 523 -1.76 18.72 11.26
C GLN A 523 -0.29 18.77 10.82
N LEU A 524 -0.03 18.90 9.50
CA LEU A 524 1.31 18.94 8.94
C LEU A 524 1.41 20.03 7.86
N GLN A 525 2.58 20.69 7.79
CA GLN A 525 2.94 21.58 6.69
C GLN A 525 4.44 21.50 6.41
N GLU A 526 4.80 20.92 5.26
CA GLU A 526 6.19 20.84 4.80
C GLU A 526 6.41 21.69 3.54
N PRO A 527 7.52 22.43 3.42
CA PRO A 527 7.80 23.22 2.23
C PRO A 527 7.95 22.36 0.97
N SER A 528 7.24 22.73 -0.09
CA SER A 528 7.35 22.13 -1.41
C SER A 528 7.03 23.18 -2.49
N THR A 529 7.25 22.85 -3.77
CA THR A 529 6.80 23.70 -4.87
C THR A 529 6.12 22.88 -5.94
N SER A 530 4.97 23.35 -6.43
CA SER A 530 4.15 22.68 -7.43
C SER A 530 3.49 23.68 -8.36
N ALA A 531 3.20 23.26 -9.58
CA ALA A 531 2.33 24.01 -10.51
C ALA A 531 0.85 23.72 -10.29
N THR A 532 0.51 22.79 -9.40
CA THR A 532 -0.86 22.38 -9.02
C THR A 532 -1.73 22.02 -10.22
N ILE A 533 -1.22 21.16 -11.13
CA ILE A 533 -1.97 20.75 -12.33
C ILE A 533 -2.75 19.48 -12.05
N HIS A 534 -2.10 18.31 -12.12
CA HIS A 534 -2.74 17.02 -11.80
C HIS A 534 -1.92 16.19 -10.81
N GLU A 535 -0.78 16.71 -10.41
CA GLU A 535 0.03 16.11 -9.37
C GLU A 535 -0.65 16.22 -8.01
N TYR A 536 -0.82 15.11 -7.32
CA TYR A 536 -1.21 15.05 -5.91
C TYR A 536 -0.34 14.03 -5.18
N PRO A 537 -0.15 14.18 -3.87
CA PRO A 537 0.60 13.21 -3.09
C PRO A 537 -0.11 11.87 -3.04
N LEU A 538 0.62 10.77 -2.94
CA LEU A 538 0.07 9.44 -2.70
C LEU A 538 0.43 8.99 -1.29
N VAL A 539 -0.37 8.07 -0.72
CA VAL A 539 0.00 7.32 0.49
C VAL A 539 0.02 5.83 0.15
N VAL A 540 1.18 5.20 0.30
CA VAL A 540 1.45 3.84 -0.16
C VAL A 540 2.68 3.30 0.57
N ASP A 541 2.76 1.99 0.83
CA ASP A 541 4.01 1.32 1.26
C ASP A 541 4.94 1.24 0.05
N ALA A 542 5.76 2.26 -0.14
CA ALA A 542 6.52 2.48 -1.37
C ALA A 542 7.89 1.77 -1.38
N ASP A 543 8.39 1.35 -0.24
CA ASP A 543 9.66 0.63 -0.13
C ASP A 543 9.52 -0.81 0.39
N GLY A 544 8.30 -1.22 0.70
CA GLY A 544 8.00 -2.58 1.05
C GLY A 544 8.36 -2.96 2.48
N ASP A 545 8.58 -1.99 3.36
CA ASP A 545 8.96 -2.23 4.75
C ASP A 545 7.77 -2.52 5.67
N GLY A 546 6.55 -2.24 5.18
CA GLY A 546 5.28 -2.51 5.86
C GLY A 546 4.63 -1.30 6.51
N ASN A 547 5.27 -0.13 6.51
CA ASN A 547 4.69 1.13 6.94
C ASN A 547 4.14 1.92 5.74
N SER A 548 3.50 3.03 5.97
CA SER A 548 2.99 3.87 4.88
C SER A 548 3.86 5.11 4.70
N GLU A 549 4.15 5.47 3.44
CA GLU A 549 4.86 6.67 3.09
C GLU A 549 3.98 7.63 2.31
N ILE A 550 4.32 8.93 2.40
CA ILE A 550 3.78 9.97 1.52
C ILE A 550 4.75 10.19 0.36
N LEU A 551 4.35 9.84 -0.85
CA LEU A 551 5.08 10.19 -2.06
C LEU A 551 4.64 11.56 -2.58
N LEU A 552 5.56 12.52 -2.58
CA LEU A 552 5.35 13.88 -3.03
C LEU A 552 6.16 14.19 -4.27
N VAL A 553 5.52 14.59 -5.36
CA VAL A 553 6.20 15.12 -6.53
C VAL A 553 6.30 16.64 -6.48
N ALA A 554 7.39 17.19 -7.02
CA ALA A 554 7.66 18.60 -6.98
C ALA A 554 8.20 19.13 -8.32
N ASN A 555 7.93 20.43 -8.57
CA ASN A 555 8.45 21.14 -9.73
C ASN A 555 8.60 22.64 -9.42
N ASP A 556 9.47 23.31 -10.17
CA ASP A 556 9.71 24.77 -10.05
C ASP A 556 8.91 25.59 -11.08
N ALA A 557 7.92 24.99 -11.71
CA ALA A 557 7.15 25.52 -12.81
C ALA A 557 6.18 26.63 -12.38
N GLY A 558 6.68 27.80 -12.12
CA GLY A 558 5.88 29.02 -11.95
C GLY A 558 5.51 29.39 -10.51
N ALA A 559 5.60 28.47 -9.57
CA ALA A 559 5.18 28.69 -8.18
C ALA A 559 6.25 29.43 -7.33
N ALA A 560 7.54 29.31 -7.67
CA ALA A 560 8.63 29.88 -6.87
C ALA A 560 8.53 31.41 -6.62
N GLY A 561 7.80 32.13 -7.46
CA GLY A 561 7.52 33.57 -7.26
C GLY A 561 6.41 33.88 -6.25
N ASN A 562 5.54 32.90 -5.94
CA ASN A 562 4.35 33.08 -5.12
C ASN A 562 4.54 32.58 -3.67
N CYS A 563 5.52 31.73 -3.44
CA CYS A 563 5.72 31.05 -2.15
C CYS A 563 6.43 31.91 -1.08
N GLY A 564 6.90 33.08 -1.41
CA GLY A 564 7.60 33.98 -0.47
C GLY A 564 9.04 33.56 -0.18
N ALA A 565 9.77 34.47 0.48
CA ALA A 565 11.17 34.23 0.86
C ALA A 565 11.23 33.19 2.00
N GLY A 566 11.80 32.03 1.76
CA GLY A 566 11.98 30.98 2.77
C GLY A 566 11.42 29.62 2.41
N VAL A 567 10.60 29.52 1.39
CA VAL A 567 10.18 28.24 0.80
C VAL A 567 11.23 27.81 -0.25
N PRO A 568 11.95 26.71 -0.03
CA PRO A 568 12.90 26.22 -1.03
C PRO A 568 12.16 25.73 -2.27
N THR A 569 12.69 26.06 -3.44
CA THR A 569 12.23 25.47 -4.69
C THR A 569 12.65 24.01 -4.75
N ARG A 570 11.70 23.12 -4.94
CA ARG A 570 11.93 21.67 -5.05
C ARG A 570 11.57 21.14 -6.43
N ARG A 571 12.13 20.00 -6.78
CA ARG A 571 11.79 19.27 -8.02
C ARG A 571 12.04 17.78 -7.83
N GLY A 572 11.31 16.95 -8.55
CA GLY A 572 11.48 15.50 -8.54
C GLY A 572 10.47 14.79 -7.65
N LEU A 573 10.92 13.75 -6.98
CA LEU A 573 10.15 12.90 -6.08
C LEU A 573 10.76 12.92 -4.68
N PHE A 574 9.92 12.96 -3.66
CA PHE A 574 10.28 12.88 -2.25
C PHE A 574 9.39 11.83 -1.59
N MET A 575 9.98 10.95 -0.81
CA MET A 575 9.32 9.98 0.04
C MET A 575 9.45 10.42 1.49
N TYR A 576 8.33 10.57 2.16
CA TYR A 576 8.25 10.91 3.57
C TYR A 576 7.68 9.74 4.32
N GLY A 577 8.40 9.24 5.31
CA GLY A 577 7.90 8.32 6.33
C GLY A 577 7.81 8.99 7.70
N ASP A 578 7.37 8.27 8.71
CA ASP A 578 7.38 8.73 10.09
C ASP A 578 8.76 8.53 10.73
N THR A 579 9.17 9.45 11.57
CA THR A 579 10.47 9.38 12.28
C THR A 579 10.63 8.12 13.13
N ASN A 580 9.53 7.51 13.56
CA ASN A 580 9.49 6.31 14.40
C ASN A 580 8.74 5.13 13.74
N ASP A 581 8.54 5.15 12.44
CA ASP A 581 7.77 4.15 11.67
C ASP A 581 6.39 3.85 12.29
N ALA A 582 5.73 4.90 12.80
CA ALA A 582 4.48 4.78 13.54
C ALA A 582 3.21 4.96 12.69
N TRP A 583 3.34 5.25 11.39
CA TRP A 583 2.17 5.31 10.51
C TRP A 583 1.65 3.92 10.20
N VAL A 584 0.33 3.80 10.09
CA VAL A 584 -0.33 2.50 9.89
C VAL A 584 0.09 1.89 8.56
N PRO A 585 0.36 0.57 8.52
CA PRO A 585 0.67 -0.15 7.28
C PRO A 585 -0.41 -0.01 6.21
N THR A 586 -0.01 -0.05 4.94
CA THR A 586 -0.93 0.01 3.80
C THR A 586 -0.48 -0.88 2.64
N ARG A 587 -1.16 -0.79 1.50
CA ARG A 587 -0.83 -1.52 0.27
C ARG A 587 0.40 -0.95 -0.42
N ARG A 588 1.10 -1.81 -1.17
CA ARG A 588 2.28 -1.49 -1.99
C ARG A 588 1.95 -1.05 -3.41
N VAL A 589 0.71 -0.70 -3.68
CA VAL A 589 0.26 -0.40 -5.03
C VAL A 589 -0.54 0.90 -5.09
N TRP A 590 -0.31 1.66 -6.17
CA TRP A 590 -1.11 2.79 -6.62
C TRP A 590 -0.99 2.90 -8.14
N THR A 591 -1.94 2.30 -8.86
CA THR A 591 -1.76 1.98 -10.28
C THR A 591 -2.13 3.11 -11.24
N GLN A 592 -2.97 4.07 -10.84
CA GLN A 592 -3.51 5.07 -11.76
C GLN A 592 -4.13 6.27 -11.04
N HIS A 593 -4.48 7.31 -11.79
CA HIS A 593 -5.10 8.54 -11.26
C HIS A 593 -6.46 8.29 -10.58
N ALA A 594 -7.25 7.38 -11.11
CA ALA A 594 -8.56 7.01 -10.59
C ALA A 594 -8.50 5.80 -9.65
N TYR A 595 -7.40 5.66 -8.91
CA TYR A 595 -7.15 4.54 -8.02
C TYR A 595 -8.19 4.42 -6.89
N HIS A 596 -8.62 3.21 -6.65
CA HIS A 596 -9.28 2.73 -5.44
C HIS A 596 -8.92 1.25 -5.25
N VAL A 597 -9.12 0.72 -4.06
CA VAL A 597 -8.59 -0.61 -3.71
C VAL A 597 -9.06 -1.71 -4.66
N THR A 598 -10.32 -1.70 -5.09
CA THR A 598 -10.90 -2.79 -5.90
C THR A 598 -10.51 -2.74 -7.37
N ASN A 599 -9.93 -1.65 -7.88
CA ASN A 599 -9.47 -1.58 -9.28
C ASN A 599 -8.01 -1.97 -9.50
N ALA A 600 -7.34 -2.46 -8.46
CA ALA A 600 -5.97 -2.94 -8.55
C ALA A 600 -5.77 -4.16 -7.64
N SER A 601 -5.24 -5.25 -8.19
CA SER A 601 -4.74 -6.38 -7.41
C SER A 601 -3.48 -5.99 -6.62
N SER A 602 -3.05 -6.80 -5.66
CA SER A 602 -1.78 -6.61 -4.96
C SER A 602 -0.55 -6.65 -5.88
N ALA A 603 -0.66 -7.33 -7.03
CA ALA A 603 0.37 -7.34 -8.06
C ALA A 603 0.34 -6.11 -8.98
N GLY A 604 -0.57 -5.14 -8.78
CA GLY A 604 -0.68 -3.94 -9.60
C GLY A 604 -1.44 -4.12 -10.92
N ASN A 605 -2.12 -5.24 -11.13
CA ASN A 605 -2.91 -5.50 -12.33
C ASN A 605 -4.39 -5.14 -12.12
N VAL A 606 -5.08 -4.81 -13.21
CA VAL A 606 -6.54 -4.61 -13.18
C VAL A 606 -7.22 -5.96 -12.97
N PRO A 607 -8.14 -6.09 -12.00
CA PRO A 607 -8.92 -7.32 -11.83
C PRO A 607 -9.79 -7.65 -13.03
N LEU A 608 -9.95 -8.95 -13.32
CA LEU A 608 -10.86 -9.42 -14.39
C LEU A 608 -12.31 -9.00 -14.11
N ASP A 609 -12.75 -9.17 -12.86
CA ASP A 609 -14.07 -8.76 -12.37
C ASP A 609 -13.86 -7.76 -11.23
N GLU A 610 -13.93 -6.48 -11.53
CA GLU A 610 -13.82 -5.46 -10.49
C GLU A 610 -15.09 -5.46 -9.62
N LEU A 611 -14.89 -5.62 -8.31
CA LEU A 611 -15.98 -5.50 -7.35
C LEU A 611 -16.35 -4.03 -7.17
N PRO A 612 -17.65 -3.67 -7.18
CA PRO A 612 -18.09 -2.33 -6.85
C PRO A 612 -17.56 -1.92 -5.46
N ASN A 613 -16.62 -0.97 -5.41
CA ASN A 613 -15.93 -0.57 -4.18
C ASN A 613 -16.91 -0.05 -3.11
N TRP A 614 -17.96 0.66 -3.52
CA TRP A 614 -18.99 1.18 -2.60
C TRP A 614 -19.84 0.11 -1.91
N LEU A 615 -19.84 -1.13 -2.42
CA LEU A 615 -20.50 -2.27 -1.78
C LEU A 615 -19.55 -3.06 -0.86
N GLN A 616 -18.26 -2.74 -0.87
CA GLN A 616 -17.28 -3.42 -0.04
C GLN A 616 -17.10 -2.66 1.29
N PRO A 617 -16.98 -3.35 2.42
CA PRO A 617 -16.77 -2.71 3.71
C PRO A 617 -15.54 -1.78 3.70
N ARG A 618 -15.70 -0.54 4.12
CA ARG A 618 -14.65 0.50 4.20
C ARG A 618 -14.04 0.93 2.87
N LEU A 619 -14.53 0.43 1.71
CA LEU A 619 -13.97 0.73 0.40
C LEU A 619 -14.82 1.69 -0.44
N ASN A 620 -15.86 2.28 0.12
CA ASN A 620 -16.64 3.34 -0.56
C ASN A 620 -15.83 4.64 -0.64
N ASN A 621 -14.78 4.61 -1.45
CA ASN A 621 -13.78 5.69 -1.52
C ASN A 621 -13.20 5.84 -2.94
N ALA A 622 -12.46 6.92 -3.16
CA ALA A 622 -11.65 7.15 -4.37
C ALA A 622 -10.41 7.97 -3.99
N ARG A 623 -9.25 7.56 -4.50
CA ARG A 623 -7.92 8.10 -4.20
C ARG A 623 -7.52 7.89 -2.74
N GLN A 624 -7.79 6.69 -2.25
CA GLN A 624 -7.44 6.25 -0.92
C GLN A 624 -6.88 4.83 -0.96
N ASN A 625 -5.77 4.60 -0.28
CA ASN A 625 -5.42 3.29 0.22
C ASN A 625 -6.12 3.05 1.56
N VAL A 626 -6.57 1.83 1.77
CA VAL A 626 -7.23 1.40 3.00
C VAL A 626 -6.53 0.17 3.52
N GLN A 627 -6.34 0.12 4.82
CA GLN A 627 -5.73 -1.00 5.50
C GLN A 627 -6.60 -2.27 5.35
N GLY A 628 -5.96 -3.38 4.99
CA GLY A 628 -6.62 -4.69 4.91
C GLY A 628 -6.96 -5.27 6.27
N ASP A 629 -7.68 -6.38 6.27
CA ASP A 629 -7.91 -7.15 7.49
C ASP A 629 -6.59 -7.67 8.06
N GLY A 630 -6.45 -7.59 9.39
CA GLY A 630 -5.23 -7.98 10.08
C GLY A 630 -4.11 -6.95 10.10
N VAL A 631 -4.35 -5.73 9.61
CA VAL A 631 -3.35 -4.64 9.57
C VAL A 631 -2.72 -4.34 10.94
N PHE A 632 -3.47 -4.51 12.01
CA PHE A 632 -2.97 -4.32 13.37
C PHE A 632 -2.48 -5.62 14.03
N ASN A 633 -2.48 -6.76 13.33
CA ASN A 633 -1.82 -7.94 13.83
C ASN A 633 -0.33 -7.65 13.98
N ALA A 634 0.24 -7.95 15.13
CA ALA A 634 1.64 -7.67 15.41
C ALA A 634 2.37 -8.95 15.81
N PRO A 635 3.67 -9.05 15.57
CA PRO A 635 4.52 -10.04 16.19
C PRO A 635 4.72 -9.77 17.68
N ASP A 636 5.34 -10.72 18.38
CA ASP A 636 5.78 -10.63 19.78
C ASP A 636 6.92 -11.62 19.95
N VAL A 637 8.15 -11.16 19.88
CA VAL A 637 9.36 -11.99 19.86
C VAL A 637 9.91 -12.16 21.25
N ALA A 638 9.50 -13.22 21.92
CA ALA A 638 10.00 -13.56 23.25
C ALA A 638 11.23 -14.48 23.21
N VAL A 639 12.10 -14.41 24.21
CA VAL A 639 13.26 -15.28 24.32
C VAL A 639 13.39 -15.98 25.67
N ASP A 640 13.71 -17.28 25.62
CA ASP A 640 14.07 -18.09 26.78
C ASP A 640 15.52 -18.56 26.67
N LEU A 641 16.31 -18.34 27.72
CA LEU A 641 17.73 -18.77 27.79
C LEU A 641 17.91 -20.05 28.63
N SER A 642 18.58 -21.04 28.07
CA SER A 642 19.07 -22.18 28.81
C SER A 642 20.55 -22.39 28.56
N VAL A 643 21.26 -22.92 29.58
CA VAL A 643 22.71 -23.16 29.53
C VAL A 643 22.99 -24.66 29.59
N GLY A 644 23.56 -25.17 28.53
CA GLY A 644 24.02 -26.55 28.43
C GLY A 644 25.45 -26.70 28.94
N LEU A 645 25.69 -27.65 29.88
CA LEU A 645 26.99 -27.93 30.47
C LEU A 645 27.67 -29.18 29.89
N ALA A 646 27.13 -29.75 28.80
CA ALA A 646 27.65 -30.98 28.22
C ALA A 646 29.07 -30.86 27.61
N SER A 647 29.48 -29.65 27.28
CA SER A 647 30.82 -29.35 26.72
C SER A 647 31.80 -28.81 27.75
N CYS A 648 31.50 -28.98 29.07
CA CYS A 648 32.45 -28.70 30.13
C CYS A 648 33.69 -29.60 30.03
N PRO A 649 34.90 -29.11 30.35
CA PRO A 649 35.17 -27.79 30.94
C PRO A 649 35.38 -26.67 29.94
N ASP A 650 35.33 -26.92 28.65
CA ASP A 650 35.79 -25.95 27.65
C ASP A 650 34.77 -24.83 27.36
N THR A 651 33.49 -25.22 27.22
CA THR A 651 32.44 -24.26 26.85
C THR A 651 31.11 -24.52 27.57
N HIS A 652 30.34 -23.46 27.77
CA HIS A 652 28.92 -23.51 28.04
C HIS A 652 28.17 -23.30 26.73
N GLN A 653 27.23 -24.17 26.41
CA GLN A 653 26.36 -23.99 25.26
C GLN A 653 25.15 -23.17 25.66
N LEU A 654 25.10 -21.90 25.25
CA LEU A 654 23.95 -21.05 25.41
C LEU A 654 22.91 -21.41 24.35
N ARG A 655 21.67 -21.58 24.77
CA ARG A 655 20.53 -21.90 23.89
C ARG A 655 19.44 -20.88 24.11
N ALA A 656 19.30 -19.96 23.18
CA ALA A 656 18.23 -18.99 23.13
C ALA A 656 17.07 -19.58 22.33
N ARG A 657 15.94 -19.82 22.97
CA ARG A 657 14.71 -20.16 22.26
C ARG A 657 13.99 -18.86 21.95
N VAL A 658 14.00 -18.47 20.70
CA VAL A 658 13.24 -17.31 20.18
C VAL A 658 11.86 -17.82 19.78
N THR A 659 10.80 -17.21 20.28
CA THR A 659 9.41 -17.62 20.05
C THR A 659 8.60 -16.42 19.65
N ASN A 660 7.86 -16.50 18.57
CA ASN A 660 6.84 -15.51 18.23
C ASN A 660 5.54 -15.84 18.99
N LEU A 661 5.16 -15.00 19.95
CA LEU A 661 3.92 -15.11 20.72
C LEU A 661 2.79 -14.26 20.12
N GLY A 662 3.09 -13.49 19.09
CA GLY A 662 2.21 -12.53 18.45
C GLY A 662 1.10 -13.12 17.58
N ALA A 663 0.50 -12.25 16.79
CA ALA A 663 -0.59 -12.55 15.85
C ALA A 663 -0.14 -12.46 14.37
N LEU A 664 1.05 -11.91 14.11
CA LEU A 664 1.68 -11.81 12.79
C LEU A 664 3.02 -12.54 12.79
N GLY A 665 3.46 -13.04 11.63
CA GLY A 665 4.75 -13.67 11.46
C GLY A 665 5.92 -12.68 11.50
N VAL A 666 7.12 -13.20 11.82
CA VAL A 666 8.38 -12.45 11.78
C VAL A 666 9.30 -13.11 10.76
N TYR A 667 9.92 -12.31 9.90
CA TYR A 667 10.89 -12.81 8.93
C TYR A 667 12.11 -13.45 9.61
N MET A 668 12.84 -14.27 8.86
CA MET A 668 14.14 -14.78 9.32
C MET A 668 15.13 -13.62 9.48
N GLY A 669 16.07 -13.78 10.40
CA GLY A 669 17.09 -12.77 10.63
C GLY A 669 16.93 -12.01 11.94
N VAL A 670 15.92 -12.35 12.78
CA VAL A 670 15.78 -11.75 14.13
C VAL A 670 17.10 -11.83 14.86
N PRO A 671 17.70 -10.68 15.26
CA PRO A 671 19.00 -10.67 15.87
C PRO A 671 18.95 -11.21 17.31
N VAL A 672 19.97 -12.00 17.69
CA VAL A 672 20.11 -12.62 19.03
C VAL A 672 21.47 -12.26 19.59
N ARG A 673 21.50 -11.51 20.69
CA ARG A 673 22.71 -11.04 21.38
C ARG A 673 22.96 -11.84 22.65
N PHE A 674 24.15 -12.36 22.80
CA PHE A 674 24.59 -13.10 23.98
C PHE A 674 25.59 -12.29 24.82
N GLU A 675 25.30 -12.15 26.10
CA GLU A 675 26.13 -11.42 27.06
C GLU A 675 26.48 -12.31 28.25
N ARG A 676 27.57 -11.97 28.93
CA ARG A 676 28.00 -12.60 30.18
C ARG A 676 28.29 -11.54 31.22
N THR A 677 27.78 -11.76 32.43
CA THR A 677 28.12 -10.94 33.61
C THR A 677 29.03 -11.73 34.52
N THR A 678 30.19 -11.14 34.87
CA THR A 678 31.13 -11.73 35.80
C THR A 678 31.57 -10.64 36.76
N GLY A 679 31.31 -10.80 38.07
CA GLY A 679 31.67 -9.83 39.10
C GLY A 679 31.06 -8.45 38.85
N GLY A 680 29.90 -8.36 38.27
CA GLY A 680 29.19 -7.11 37.92
C GLY A 680 29.64 -6.44 36.62
N THR A 681 30.52 -7.08 35.84
CA THR A 681 30.95 -6.59 34.52
C THR A 681 30.24 -7.34 33.41
N VAL A 682 29.52 -6.64 32.55
CA VAL A 682 28.86 -7.20 31.36
C VAL A 682 29.87 -7.26 30.21
N THR A 683 29.93 -8.41 29.54
CA THR A 683 30.79 -8.63 28.38
C THR A 683 29.94 -9.20 27.25
N LEU A 684 29.95 -8.55 26.09
CA LEU A 684 29.36 -9.09 24.86
C LEU A 684 30.16 -10.35 24.45
N LEU A 685 29.47 -11.46 24.24
CA LEU A 685 30.05 -12.71 23.77
C LEU A 685 29.97 -12.83 22.24
N GLY A 686 28.86 -12.42 21.66
CA GLY A 686 28.61 -12.44 20.22
C GLY A 686 27.13 -12.28 19.89
N THR A 687 26.85 -12.24 18.60
CA THR A 687 25.51 -12.16 18.04
C THR A 687 25.28 -13.32 17.09
N ALA A 688 24.04 -13.72 16.95
CA ALA A 688 23.53 -14.67 15.95
C ALA A 688 22.15 -14.18 15.48
N ALA A 689 21.48 -14.91 14.62
CA ALA A 689 20.13 -14.57 14.19
C ALA A 689 19.30 -15.83 13.93
N THR A 690 17.98 -15.70 13.86
CA THR A 690 17.10 -16.77 13.41
C THR A 690 17.34 -17.08 11.92
N THR A 691 17.15 -18.34 11.54
CA THR A 691 17.43 -18.82 10.17
C THR A 691 16.16 -19.16 9.38
N MET A 692 15.01 -19.08 10.04
CA MET A 692 13.69 -19.33 9.44
C MET A 692 12.70 -18.27 9.94
N PRO A 693 11.66 -17.95 9.16
CA PRO A 693 10.58 -17.09 9.65
C PRO A 693 9.84 -17.79 10.81
N LEU A 694 9.35 -17.00 11.75
CA LEU A 694 8.60 -17.49 12.92
C LEU A 694 7.15 -17.03 12.81
N LEU A 695 6.25 -17.90 12.38
CA LEU A 695 4.81 -17.66 12.43
C LEU A 695 4.31 -17.65 13.89
N PRO A 696 3.11 -17.07 14.17
CA PRO A 696 2.52 -17.04 15.51
C PRO A 696 2.51 -18.41 16.20
N GLY A 697 3.19 -18.52 17.34
CA GLY A 697 3.36 -19.75 18.11
C GLY A 697 4.54 -20.62 17.68
N GLN A 698 5.33 -20.22 16.69
CA GLN A 698 6.56 -20.92 16.30
C GLN A 698 7.77 -20.46 17.10
N SER A 699 8.78 -21.31 17.17
CA SER A 699 10.05 -20.98 17.83
C SER A 699 11.24 -21.62 17.15
N GLU A 700 12.40 -20.97 17.22
CA GLU A 700 13.71 -21.49 16.83
C GLU A 700 14.67 -21.48 18.02
N VAL A 701 15.61 -22.40 18.06
CA VAL A 701 16.68 -22.43 19.09
C VAL A 701 17.98 -21.98 18.44
N VAL A 702 18.37 -20.77 18.75
CA VAL A 702 19.67 -20.20 18.34
C VAL A 702 20.71 -20.56 19.39
N THR A 703 21.86 -21.12 18.99
CA THR A 703 22.89 -21.60 19.90
C THR A 703 24.19 -20.83 19.78
N PHE A 704 24.86 -20.63 20.93
CA PHE A 704 26.16 -19.96 20.99
C PHE A 704 27.06 -20.68 21.99
N ASP A 705 28.29 -21.04 21.61
CA ASP A 705 29.26 -21.70 22.50
C ASP A 705 30.13 -20.63 23.19
N ALA A 706 29.86 -20.40 24.48
CA ALA A 706 30.58 -19.44 25.31
C ALA A 706 31.76 -20.15 26.05
N PRO A 707 32.98 -19.58 26.04
CA PRO A 707 34.08 -20.12 26.82
C PRO A 707 33.72 -20.18 28.31
N ALA A 708 33.87 -21.38 28.92
CA ALA A 708 33.63 -21.57 30.34
C ALA A 708 34.75 -20.97 31.19
N LEU A 709 34.41 -20.45 32.39
CA LEU A 709 35.34 -19.92 33.36
C LEU A 709 35.21 -20.73 34.67
N GLU A 710 36.25 -20.72 35.51
CA GLU A 710 36.27 -21.40 36.79
C GLU A 710 35.44 -20.72 37.91
N VAL A 711 34.66 -19.70 37.56
CA VAL A 711 33.78 -18.92 38.45
C VAL A 711 32.34 -19.02 37.97
N ASP A 712 31.42 -18.76 38.89
CA ASP A 712 30.00 -18.66 38.52
C ASP A 712 29.81 -17.54 37.47
N GLN A 713 29.05 -17.84 36.43
CA GLN A 713 28.80 -16.98 35.32
C GLN A 713 27.29 -16.78 35.16
N ASP A 714 26.90 -15.54 35.01
CA ASP A 714 25.52 -15.17 34.66
C ASP A 714 25.49 -14.80 33.17
N TYR A 715 24.51 -15.31 32.45
CA TYR A 715 24.31 -15.06 31.03
C TYR A 715 23.01 -14.32 30.83
N ARG A 716 23.01 -13.43 29.84
CA ARG A 716 21.82 -12.74 29.35
C ARG A 716 21.74 -12.92 27.85
N VAL A 717 20.54 -13.09 27.35
CA VAL A 717 20.22 -13.05 25.93
C VAL A 717 19.23 -11.91 25.68
N ILE A 718 19.39 -11.23 24.56
CA ILE A 718 18.50 -10.17 24.09
C ILE A 718 18.18 -10.48 22.64
N VAL A 719 16.92 -10.37 22.26
CA VAL A 719 16.46 -10.44 20.87
C VAL A 719 15.91 -9.07 20.49
N ASP A 720 15.77 -8.83 19.19
CA ASP A 720 15.24 -7.58 18.67
C ASP A 720 15.92 -6.35 19.30
N PHE A 721 17.12 -6.04 18.85
CA PHE A 721 17.96 -4.96 19.41
C PHE A 721 18.62 -4.17 18.29
N ASP A 722 18.79 -2.87 18.51
CA ASP A 722 19.49 -1.97 17.59
C ASP A 722 21.02 -2.22 17.52
N ASP A 723 21.69 -1.56 16.59
CA ASP A 723 23.15 -1.59 16.44
C ASP A 723 23.90 -1.11 17.69
N ALA A 724 23.30 -0.30 18.56
CA ALA A 724 23.85 0.15 19.83
C ALA A 724 23.67 -0.91 20.94
N GLY A 725 22.80 -1.91 20.75
CA GLY A 725 22.49 -2.99 21.67
C GLY A 725 21.50 -2.57 22.77
N ALA A 726 20.73 -1.51 22.55
CA ALA A 726 19.50 -1.29 23.29
C ALA A 726 18.45 -2.28 22.79
N VAL A 727 17.51 -2.68 23.63
CA VAL A 727 16.26 -3.29 23.19
C VAL A 727 15.56 -2.18 22.43
N ASP A 728 15.40 -2.34 21.14
CA ASP A 728 14.87 -1.30 20.29
C ASP A 728 14.01 -1.93 19.20
N ASP A 729 13.04 -1.23 18.79
CA ASP A 729 11.94 -1.55 17.91
C ASP A 729 12.38 -1.78 16.44
N VAL A 730 13.19 -2.81 16.19
CA VAL A 730 13.48 -3.27 14.83
C VAL A 730 12.23 -3.92 14.25
N VAL A 731 11.39 -4.50 15.13
CA VAL A 731 10.09 -5.09 14.80
C VAL A 731 9.05 -4.47 15.72
N ASN A 732 8.04 -3.79 15.17
CA ASN A 732 6.92 -3.26 15.94
C ASN A 732 6.13 -4.40 16.61
N GLU A 733 6.32 -4.58 17.92
CA GLU A 733 5.76 -5.69 18.68
C GLU A 733 4.62 -5.23 19.61
N CYS A 734 3.77 -6.15 20.04
CA CYS A 734 2.74 -5.81 21.02
C CYS A 734 3.24 -5.87 22.48
N ASP A 735 4.37 -6.51 22.78
CA ASP A 735 5.01 -6.53 24.11
C ASP A 735 6.54 -6.54 24.03
N GLU A 736 7.16 -5.38 24.22
CA GLU A 736 8.62 -5.19 24.20
C GLU A 736 9.32 -5.62 25.50
N ASN A 737 8.60 -6.12 26.51
CA ASN A 737 9.20 -6.43 27.82
C ASN A 737 9.69 -7.86 27.95
N ASN A 738 9.50 -8.71 26.94
CA ASN A 738 9.85 -10.12 26.95
C ASN A 738 11.07 -10.45 26.04
N ASN A 739 11.69 -9.44 25.43
CA ASN A 739 12.83 -9.54 24.50
C ASN A 739 14.16 -9.88 25.17
N ALA A 740 14.20 -10.08 26.47
CA ALA A 740 15.42 -10.46 27.21
C ALA A 740 15.17 -11.53 28.26
N ASN A 741 16.16 -12.42 28.43
CA ASN A 741 16.12 -13.46 29.46
C ASN A 741 17.49 -13.71 30.05
N GLU A 742 17.55 -14.20 31.31
CA GLU A 742 18.79 -14.38 32.06
C GLU A 742 18.88 -15.78 32.67
N ALA A 743 20.10 -16.33 32.72
CA ALA A 743 20.43 -17.56 33.42
C ALA A 743 21.65 -17.35 34.31
N SER A 744 21.50 -17.58 35.60
CA SER A 744 22.52 -17.29 36.61
C SER A 744 23.21 -18.54 37.17
N GLY A 745 24.46 -18.35 37.63
CA GLY A 745 25.20 -19.36 38.38
C GLY A 745 25.72 -20.55 37.56
N ALA A 746 25.84 -20.42 36.24
CA ALA A 746 26.41 -21.46 35.39
C ALA A 746 27.90 -21.68 35.69
N ARG A 747 28.28 -22.93 35.98
CA ARG A 747 29.64 -23.27 36.29
C ARG A 747 29.96 -24.68 35.83
N CYS A 748 31.17 -24.88 35.29
CA CYS A 748 31.74 -26.21 35.11
C CYS A 748 32.39 -26.64 36.41
N ASP A 749 31.94 -27.75 37.01
CA ASP A 749 32.64 -28.36 38.11
C ASP A 749 33.87 -29.09 37.58
N PHE A 750 35.04 -28.54 37.85
CA PHE A 750 36.30 -29.23 37.56
C PHE A 750 36.55 -30.24 38.67
N PHE A 751 36.46 -31.51 38.38
CA PHE A 751 36.93 -32.53 39.27
C PHE A 751 38.47 -32.60 39.18
N GLU A 752 39.16 -32.29 40.28
CA GLU A 752 40.59 -32.64 40.45
C GLU A 752 40.82 -34.16 40.52
#